data_082f8b174419368e4934d18e667a26c7
#
_entry.id   082f8b174419368e4934d18e667a26c7
#
_cell.length_a   1.000
_cell.length_b   1.000
_cell.length_c   1.000
_cell.angle_alpha   90.00
_cell.angle_beta   90.00
_cell.angle_gamma   90.00
#
_symmetry.space_group_name_H-M   'P 1'
#
loop_
_entity.id
_entity.type
_entity.pdbx_description
1 polymer ?
#
loop_
_entity_poly.entity_id
_entity_poly.type
_entity_poly.pdbx_seq_one_letter_code
_entity_poly.pdbx_strand_id
1 'polypeptide(L)'
;MNTIDNLAINSIRILSADAIQKANSGHPGLPLGSAPMAYELWAHHMNHNPANPEWANRDRFILSGGHGSMLLYSLLHLFGYGLTKEDLMNFRQVGSLTPGHPEYGHTVGVEATTGPLGAGMGMAVGMAMAEKHLASVFNKESYPVVDHFTYVLGGDGCMMEGISSEAFSLAGTLGLGKLIVLYDSNRISIEGSTDIAFRENVEERMKAFGFQTITVEDGTDIDAIGAAIEVAKADTEHPSFITIKTEIGFGCPAKQGKASAHGEPLGVDNIKAMRETLGWQYEEPFFVPEEVYEHYSRLAEEKADVEAAWNAMFAAYCDEYPEMEKLWEQYHTAPDAKSLIENEALWLTKDKAEATRSLSGKMINILKDIMPNMIGGSADLAPSNKTAMKDAGNFSAENPAGRNLHFGVRELAMTAIGNGIMLHGGLRAYVATFFVFSDYVKPMARLSALMGVPLTFVLTHDSIGVGEDGPTHEPIEQLAMFRAMPNFHVFRPCDATETSAAWLSAVTSEKTPTALVLSRQNLNPIPGSSKDALKGGYVIDDCEGTPDAILIASGSEVDLAVKAKAELTAEGKKIRVVSMPCMDIFEEQSAEYKESVLPKEVRRRVVVEALSDFGWGKYVGLDGAYVTMKSFGASGPAAKLFEKFGFTVENVVNTVKTLF
;
A
#
# COMPACT_ATOMS: atom_id res chain seq x y z
N MET A 1 -28.35 -27.58 -2.98
CA MET A 1 -26.98 -27.90 -3.47
C MET A 1 -27.01 -29.19 -4.26
N ASN A 2 -26.51 -29.21 -5.50
CA ASN A 2 -26.40 -30.43 -6.29
C ASN A 2 -25.13 -31.23 -5.91
N THR A 3 -24.99 -32.47 -6.47
CA THR A 3 -23.86 -33.34 -6.09
C THR A 3 -22.50 -32.78 -6.51
N ILE A 4 -22.43 -32.06 -7.66
CA ILE A 4 -21.15 -31.52 -8.15
C ILE A 4 -20.68 -30.32 -7.33
N ASP A 5 -21.58 -29.44 -6.85
CA ASP A 5 -21.22 -28.32 -5.98
C ASP A 5 -20.63 -28.82 -4.66
N ASN A 6 -21.24 -29.88 -4.08
CA ASN A 6 -20.70 -30.52 -2.88
C ASN A 6 -19.29 -31.05 -3.09
N LEU A 7 -19.03 -31.71 -4.21
CA LEU A 7 -17.70 -32.23 -4.54
C LEU A 7 -16.71 -31.10 -4.77
N ALA A 8 -17.12 -30.03 -5.45
CA ALA A 8 -16.30 -28.85 -5.70
C ALA A 8 -15.89 -28.14 -4.39
N ILE A 9 -16.86 -27.89 -3.51
CA ILE A 9 -16.62 -27.27 -2.18
C ILE A 9 -15.73 -28.18 -1.31
N ASN A 10 -15.99 -29.48 -1.31
CA ASN A 10 -15.19 -30.42 -0.51
C ASN A 10 -13.77 -30.58 -1.09
N SER A 11 -13.58 -30.41 -2.41
CA SER A 11 -12.23 -30.34 -3.01
C SER A 11 -11.42 -29.18 -2.45
N ILE A 12 -12.02 -27.98 -2.29
CA ILE A 12 -11.36 -26.82 -1.65
C ILE A 12 -10.96 -27.18 -0.21
N ARG A 13 -11.87 -27.79 0.57
CA ARG A 13 -11.61 -28.18 1.96
C ARG A 13 -10.48 -29.19 2.06
N ILE A 14 -10.52 -30.24 1.24
CA ILE A 14 -9.53 -31.34 1.27
C ILE A 14 -8.15 -30.83 0.81
N LEU A 15 -8.06 -30.09 -0.29
CA LEU A 15 -6.79 -29.51 -0.75
C LEU A 15 -6.17 -28.62 0.34
N SER A 16 -6.99 -27.80 1.00
CA SER A 16 -6.53 -26.92 2.07
C SER A 16 -6.01 -27.70 3.28
N ALA A 17 -6.75 -28.71 3.72
CA ALA A 17 -6.35 -29.53 4.86
C ALA A 17 -5.09 -30.37 4.58
N ASP A 18 -5.00 -30.96 3.38
CA ASP A 18 -3.85 -31.79 2.97
C ASP A 18 -2.57 -30.95 2.84
N ALA A 19 -2.66 -29.73 2.24
CA ALA A 19 -1.52 -28.83 2.10
C ALA A 19 -0.99 -28.35 3.45
N ILE A 20 -1.89 -27.93 4.34
CA ILE A 20 -1.54 -27.51 5.70
C ILE A 20 -0.94 -28.66 6.51
N GLN A 21 -1.49 -29.87 6.38
CA GLN A 21 -0.97 -31.05 7.05
C GLN A 21 0.39 -31.45 6.54
N LYS A 22 0.60 -31.43 5.22
CA LYS A 22 1.90 -31.72 4.60
C LYS A 22 2.97 -30.72 5.02
N ALA A 23 2.64 -29.43 5.04
CA ALA A 23 3.54 -28.37 5.50
C ALA A 23 3.79 -28.41 7.01
N ASN A 24 2.97 -29.14 7.76
CA ASN A 24 2.91 -29.13 9.23
C ASN A 24 2.82 -27.69 9.79
N SER A 25 2.17 -26.80 9.07
CA SER A 25 2.03 -25.37 9.39
C SER A 25 0.91 -24.75 8.55
N GLY A 26 0.07 -23.92 9.17
CA GLY A 26 -1.00 -23.20 8.47
C GLY A 26 -2.29 -23.13 9.28
N HIS A 27 -3.32 -22.53 8.66
CA HIS A 27 -4.59 -22.21 9.31
C HIS A 27 -5.74 -22.90 8.55
N PRO A 28 -6.19 -24.08 8.99
CA PRO A 28 -7.23 -24.83 8.28
C PRO A 28 -8.64 -24.30 8.57
N GLY A 29 -8.85 -23.64 9.69
CA GLY A 29 -10.19 -23.33 10.20
C GLY A 29 -11.04 -22.49 9.26
N LEU A 30 -10.51 -21.36 8.79
CA LEU A 30 -11.19 -20.47 7.84
C LEU A 30 -11.46 -21.17 6.49
N PRO A 31 -10.47 -21.80 5.81
CA PRO A 31 -10.72 -22.50 4.57
C PRO A 31 -11.85 -23.54 4.65
N LEU A 32 -11.94 -24.27 5.76
CA LEU A 32 -12.97 -25.29 5.93
C LEU A 32 -14.37 -24.70 6.14
N GLY A 33 -14.48 -23.62 6.93
CA GLY A 33 -15.75 -22.95 7.21
C GLY A 33 -16.24 -22.12 6.03
N SER A 34 -15.33 -21.39 5.36
CA SER A 34 -15.68 -20.41 4.33
C SER A 34 -15.69 -20.97 2.90
N ALA A 35 -15.36 -22.26 2.70
CA ALA A 35 -15.36 -22.87 1.36
C ALA A 35 -16.68 -22.68 0.59
N PRO A 36 -17.89 -22.83 1.20
CA PRO A 36 -19.14 -22.63 0.47
C PRO A 36 -19.31 -21.21 -0.06
N MET A 37 -19.07 -20.19 0.78
CA MET A 37 -19.23 -18.79 0.35
C MET A 37 -18.21 -18.37 -0.71
N ALA A 38 -16.98 -18.89 -0.62
CA ALA A 38 -15.94 -18.62 -1.60
C ALA A 38 -16.25 -19.32 -2.93
N TYR A 39 -16.72 -20.57 -2.89
CA TYR A 39 -17.17 -21.30 -4.08
C TYR A 39 -18.32 -20.57 -4.77
N GLU A 40 -19.38 -20.25 -4.03
CA GLU A 40 -20.58 -19.59 -4.58
C GLU A 40 -20.22 -18.25 -5.24
N LEU A 41 -19.40 -17.43 -4.57
CA LEU A 41 -18.93 -16.18 -5.14
C LEU A 41 -18.17 -16.40 -6.46
N TRP A 42 -17.13 -17.23 -6.44
CA TRP A 42 -16.22 -17.39 -7.58
C TRP A 42 -16.88 -18.10 -8.75
N ALA A 43 -17.70 -19.11 -8.48
CA ALA A 43 -18.38 -19.90 -9.51
C ALA A 43 -19.50 -19.12 -10.19
N HIS A 44 -20.33 -18.40 -9.42
CA HIS A 44 -21.60 -17.92 -9.94
C HIS A 44 -21.75 -16.39 -10.00
N HIS A 45 -21.02 -15.63 -9.20
CA HIS A 45 -21.25 -14.18 -9.08
C HIS A 45 -20.09 -13.31 -9.54
N MET A 46 -18.86 -13.78 -9.42
CA MET A 46 -17.65 -13.02 -9.74
C MET A 46 -17.29 -13.17 -11.22
N ASN A 47 -17.04 -12.05 -11.90
CA ASN A 47 -16.54 -12.00 -13.27
C ASN A 47 -15.00 -11.95 -13.23
N HIS A 48 -14.36 -13.01 -13.68
CA HIS A 48 -12.91 -13.14 -13.76
C HIS A 48 -12.51 -14.05 -14.91
N ASN A 49 -11.27 -13.97 -15.39
CA ASN A 49 -10.78 -14.88 -16.41
C ASN A 49 -9.42 -15.46 -16.02
N PRO A 50 -9.35 -16.77 -15.70
CA PRO A 50 -8.06 -17.41 -15.36
C PRO A 50 -7.01 -17.32 -16.46
N ALA A 51 -7.42 -17.26 -17.73
CA ALA A 51 -6.53 -17.13 -18.88
C ALA A 51 -5.99 -15.69 -19.04
N ASN A 52 -6.70 -14.68 -18.49
CA ASN A 52 -6.27 -13.29 -18.45
C ASN A 52 -6.51 -12.67 -17.07
N PRO A 53 -5.67 -12.98 -16.06
CA PRO A 53 -5.83 -12.49 -14.69
C PRO A 53 -5.75 -10.96 -14.56
N GLU A 54 -5.21 -10.28 -15.57
CA GLU A 54 -5.03 -8.82 -15.61
C GLU A 54 -6.16 -8.10 -16.40
N TRP A 55 -7.22 -8.79 -16.79
CA TRP A 55 -8.36 -8.16 -17.46
C TRP A 55 -8.85 -6.92 -16.70
N ALA A 56 -8.89 -5.76 -17.37
CA ALA A 56 -9.12 -4.47 -16.73
C ALA A 56 -10.47 -4.40 -15.97
N ASN A 57 -11.54 -4.96 -16.54
CA ASN A 57 -12.88 -4.93 -15.95
C ASN A 57 -13.25 -6.23 -15.18
N ARG A 58 -12.25 -7.01 -14.73
CA ARG A 58 -12.51 -8.14 -13.84
C ARG A 58 -13.01 -7.67 -12.48
N ASP A 59 -13.84 -8.44 -11.82
CA ASP A 59 -14.13 -8.24 -10.41
C ASP A 59 -12.85 -8.49 -9.57
N ARG A 60 -12.73 -7.80 -8.44
CA ARG A 60 -11.59 -7.93 -7.52
C ARG A 60 -11.98 -8.76 -6.31
N PHE A 61 -11.15 -9.73 -5.94
CA PHE A 61 -11.33 -10.52 -4.72
C PHE A 61 -10.14 -10.37 -3.78
N ILE A 62 -10.40 -9.93 -2.55
CA ILE A 62 -9.39 -9.80 -1.51
C ILE A 62 -9.71 -10.73 -0.34
N LEU A 63 -8.82 -11.66 -0.04
CA LEU A 63 -8.86 -12.44 1.19
C LEU A 63 -8.19 -11.63 2.31
N SER A 64 -8.96 -10.80 3.04
CA SER A 64 -8.45 -10.02 4.17
C SER A 64 -8.04 -10.88 5.35
N GLY A 65 -8.72 -12.01 5.56
CA GLY A 65 -8.29 -13.08 6.44
C GLY A 65 -7.14 -13.89 5.85
N GLY A 66 -6.01 -13.23 5.53
CA GLY A 66 -4.92 -13.81 4.75
C GLY A 66 -4.27 -15.06 5.33
N HIS A 67 -4.45 -15.33 6.65
CA HIS A 67 -4.05 -16.59 7.26
C HIS A 67 -4.76 -17.81 6.64
N GLY A 68 -5.98 -17.63 6.10
CA GLY A 68 -6.71 -18.66 5.35
C GLY A 68 -6.25 -18.83 3.89
N SER A 69 -5.01 -18.53 3.58
CA SER A 69 -4.44 -18.48 2.22
C SER A 69 -4.73 -19.71 1.36
N MET A 70 -4.80 -20.90 1.97
CA MET A 70 -5.12 -22.13 1.26
C MET A 70 -6.53 -22.16 0.64
N LEU A 71 -7.49 -21.37 1.17
CA LEU A 71 -8.78 -21.16 0.52
C LEU A 71 -8.58 -20.55 -0.87
N LEU A 72 -7.81 -19.45 -0.93
CA LEU A 72 -7.52 -18.75 -2.18
C LEU A 72 -6.68 -19.61 -3.14
N TYR A 73 -5.63 -20.27 -2.65
CA TYR A 73 -4.77 -21.10 -3.49
C TYR A 73 -5.52 -22.31 -4.06
N SER A 74 -6.43 -22.91 -3.29
CA SER A 74 -7.27 -24.00 -3.79
C SER A 74 -8.22 -23.53 -4.91
N LEU A 75 -8.82 -22.32 -4.76
CA LEU A 75 -9.63 -21.71 -5.81
C LEU A 75 -8.81 -21.40 -7.06
N LEU A 76 -7.65 -20.76 -6.92
CA LEU A 76 -6.76 -20.43 -8.04
C LEU A 76 -6.31 -21.69 -8.79
N HIS A 77 -6.02 -22.79 -8.06
CA HIS A 77 -5.69 -24.07 -8.66
C HIS A 77 -6.86 -24.65 -9.45
N LEU A 78 -8.03 -24.74 -8.82
CA LEU A 78 -9.21 -25.38 -9.42
C LEU A 78 -9.74 -24.60 -10.64
N PHE A 79 -9.73 -23.27 -10.60
CA PHE A 79 -10.10 -22.41 -11.73
C PHE A 79 -9.04 -22.30 -12.82
N GLY A 80 -7.83 -22.82 -12.61
CA GLY A 80 -6.80 -22.86 -13.67
C GLY A 80 -5.97 -21.60 -13.82
N TYR A 81 -5.70 -20.85 -12.73
CA TYR A 81 -4.77 -19.69 -12.72
C TYR A 81 -3.28 -20.07 -12.79
N GLY A 82 -2.98 -21.29 -13.18
CA GLY A 82 -1.61 -21.76 -13.36
C GLY A 82 -0.94 -22.37 -12.13
N LEU A 83 -1.59 -22.34 -10.95
CA LEU A 83 -1.13 -23.11 -9.79
C LEU A 83 -1.36 -24.60 -10.03
N THR A 84 -0.30 -25.39 -9.89
CA THR A 84 -0.36 -26.86 -10.03
C THR A 84 -0.63 -27.54 -8.69
N LYS A 85 -1.01 -28.82 -8.73
CA LYS A 85 -1.07 -29.69 -7.53
C LYS A 85 0.27 -29.68 -6.76
N GLU A 86 1.36 -29.67 -7.47
CA GLU A 86 2.73 -29.61 -6.93
C GLU A 86 2.96 -28.32 -6.13
N ASP A 87 2.47 -27.17 -6.61
CA ASP A 87 2.58 -25.89 -5.91
C ASP A 87 1.81 -25.92 -4.59
N LEU A 88 0.60 -26.52 -4.58
CA LEU A 88 -0.16 -26.72 -3.35
C LEU A 88 0.58 -27.65 -2.36
N MET A 89 1.21 -28.71 -2.89
CA MET A 89 2.02 -29.63 -2.08
C MET A 89 3.25 -28.98 -1.47
N ASN A 90 3.71 -27.87 -2.06
CA ASN A 90 4.85 -27.07 -1.59
C ASN A 90 4.42 -25.84 -0.78
N PHE A 91 3.20 -25.83 -0.24
CA PHE A 91 2.71 -24.76 0.62
C PHE A 91 3.71 -24.40 1.73
N ARG A 92 4.01 -23.09 1.88
CA ARG A 92 4.95 -22.53 2.88
C ARG A 92 6.40 -23.00 2.74
N GLN A 93 6.82 -23.52 1.58
CA GLN A 93 8.22 -23.84 1.35
C GLN A 93 8.96 -22.67 0.72
N VAL A 94 10.28 -22.61 0.93
CA VAL A 94 11.13 -21.55 0.34
C VAL A 94 11.06 -21.60 -1.19
N GLY A 95 10.71 -20.48 -1.81
CA GLY A 95 10.57 -20.38 -3.26
C GLY A 95 9.26 -20.94 -3.84
N SER A 96 8.32 -21.35 -2.98
CA SER A 96 7.00 -21.83 -3.41
C SER A 96 6.13 -20.69 -3.91
N LEU A 97 5.26 -20.98 -4.90
CA LEU A 97 4.20 -20.07 -5.37
C LEU A 97 3.00 -19.97 -4.41
N THR A 98 3.03 -20.73 -3.32
CA THR A 98 1.98 -20.73 -2.28
C THR A 98 2.56 -20.34 -0.91
N PRO A 99 2.94 -19.05 -0.72
CA PRO A 99 3.47 -18.57 0.55
C PRO A 99 2.43 -18.65 1.68
N GLY A 100 2.87 -18.42 2.91
CA GLY A 100 2.03 -18.56 4.11
C GLY A 100 0.79 -17.66 4.15
N HIS A 101 0.86 -16.51 3.50
CA HIS A 101 -0.22 -15.56 3.30
C HIS A 101 -0.19 -15.10 1.84
N PRO A 102 -1.32 -14.63 1.27
CA PRO A 102 -1.34 -14.17 -0.12
C PRO A 102 -0.35 -13.03 -0.37
N GLU A 103 0.44 -13.14 -1.43
CA GLU A 103 1.42 -12.13 -1.84
C GLU A 103 1.16 -11.67 -3.28
N TYR A 104 0.82 -10.38 -3.42
CA TYR A 104 0.64 -9.73 -4.72
C TYR A 104 1.94 -9.73 -5.53
N GLY A 105 1.84 -10.02 -6.83
CA GLY A 105 2.99 -10.08 -7.72
C GLY A 105 3.84 -11.35 -7.57
N HIS A 106 3.54 -12.22 -6.59
CA HIS A 106 4.20 -13.50 -6.39
C HIS A 106 3.33 -14.67 -6.87
N THR A 107 2.06 -14.68 -6.49
CA THR A 107 1.08 -15.69 -6.94
C THR A 107 0.10 -15.06 -7.92
N VAL A 108 -0.03 -15.63 -9.11
CA VAL A 108 -0.99 -15.16 -10.14
C VAL A 108 -2.43 -15.21 -9.59
N GLY A 109 -3.20 -14.16 -9.83
CA GLY A 109 -4.59 -14.05 -9.35
C GLY A 109 -4.74 -13.54 -7.91
N VAL A 110 -3.64 -13.21 -7.21
CA VAL A 110 -3.67 -12.55 -5.90
C VAL A 110 -3.73 -11.04 -6.09
N GLU A 111 -4.84 -10.41 -5.70
CA GLU A 111 -5.08 -8.97 -5.89
C GLU A 111 -4.38 -8.07 -4.86
N ALA A 112 -4.06 -8.59 -3.68
CA ALA A 112 -3.39 -7.82 -2.62
C ALA A 112 -2.64 -8.74 -1.66
N THR A 113 -1.50 -8.28 -1.14
CA THR A 113 -0.81 -8.93 -0.04
C THR A 113 -1.56 -8.68 1.25
N THR A 114 -1.95 -9.76 1.93
CA THR A 114 -2.63 -9.74 3.21
C THR A 114 -1.88 -10.57 4.26
N GLY A 115 -2.39 -10.62 5.48
CA GLY A 115 -1.73 -11.25 6.64
C GLY A 115 -1.88 -10.35 7.86
N PRO A 116 -1.49 -9.05 7.82
CA PRO A 116 -1.97 -8.09 8.80
C PRO A 116 -3.49 -7.95 8.67
N LEU A 117 -4.21 -8.32 9.73
CA LEU A 117 -5.68 -8.32 9.72
C LEU A 117 -6.24 -6.91 9.48
N GLY A 118 -7.35 -6.82 8.76
CA GLY A 118 -7.98 -5.54 8.40
C GLY A 118 -7.33 -4.79 7.22
N ALA A 119 -6.06 -5.07 6.88
CA ALA A 119 -5.38 -4.42 5.76
C ALA A 119 -6.13 -4.63 4.43
N GLY A 120 -6.60 -5.85 4.19
CA GLY A 120 -7.40 -6.19 3.01
C GLY A 120 -8.72 -5.41 2.93
N MET A 121 -9.35 -5.12 4.07
CA MET A 121 -10.57 -4.30 4.13
C MET A 121 -10.30 -2.88 3.61
N GLY A 122 -9.20 -2.25 4.08
CA GLY A 122 -8.80 -0.92 3.60
C GLY A 122 -8.43 -0.91 2.11
N MET A 123 -7.70 -1.93 1.63
CA MET A 123 -7.34 -2.03 0.20
C MET A 123 -8.58 -2.25 -0.69
N ALA A 124 -9.56 -3.04 -0.23
CA ALA A 124 -10.83 -3.22 -0.94
C ALA A 124 -11.60 -1.91 -1.10
N VAL A 125 -11.64 -1.07 -0.05
CA VAL A 125 -12.23 0.27 -0.14
C VAL A 125 -11.51 1.11 -1.21
N GLY A 126 -10.18 1.03 -1.28
CA GLY A 126 -9.40 1.72 -2.30
C GLY A 126 -9.71 1.25 -3.72
N MET A 127 -9.86 -0.05 -3.94
CA MET A 127 -10.25 -0.60 -5.24
C MET A 127 -11.66 -0.17 -5.65
N ALA A 128 -12.62 -0.18 -4.73
CA ALA A 128 -13.97 0.30 -5.01
C ALA A 128 -14.02 1.81 -5.28
N MET A 129 -13.16 2.61 -4.62
CA MET A 129 -13.01 4.03 -4.95
C MET A 129 -12.45 4.24 -6.36
N ALA A 130 -11.47 3.43 -6.75
CA ALA A 130 -10.87 3.49 -8.09
C ALA A 130 -11.90 3.13 -9.16
N GLU A 131 -12.66 2.05 -8.97
CA GLU A 131 -13.75 1.69 -9.87
C GLU A 131 -14.74 2.85 -10.04
N LYS A 132 -15.26 3.40 -8.92
CA LYS A 132 -16.25 4.49 -8.95
C LYS A 132 -15.74 5.73 -9.66
N HIS A 133 -14.45 6.08 -9.46
CA HIS A 133 -13.82 7.19 -10.17
C HIS A 133 -13.69 6.91 -11.66
N LEU A 134 -13.11 5.77 -12.04
CA LEU A 134 -12.89 5.41 -13.43
C LEU A 134 -14.21 5.24 -14.20
N ALA A 135 -15.24 4.66 -13.58
CA ALA A 135 -16.57 4.58 -14.15
C ALA A 135 -17.13 5.97 -14.49
N SER A 136 -16.95 6.95 -13.59
CA SER A 136 -17.40 8.33 -13.84
C SER A 136 -16.63 9.04 -14.96
N VAL A 137 -15.39 8.63 -15.24
CA VAL A 137 -14.55 9.19 -16.31
C VAL A 137 -14.86 8.53 -17.67
N PHE A 138 -14.95 7.20 -17.69
CA PHE A 138 -14.94 6.44 -18.94
C PHE A 138 -16.32 5.98 -19.40
N ASN A 139 -17.28 5.72 -18.51
CA ASN A 139 -18.55 5.16 -18.92
C ASN A 139 -19.41 6.13 -19.75
N LYS A 140 -20.11 5.59 -20.73
CA LYS A 140 -21.14 6.29 -21.54
C LYS A 140 -22.45 5.48 -21.43
N GLU A 141 -23.56 6.08 -21.79
CA GLU A 141 -24.91 5.51 -21.61
C GLU A 141 -25.04 4.07 -22.14
N SER A 142 -24.39 3.75 -23.28
CA SER A 142 -24.42 2.43 -23.89
C SER A 142 -23.14 1.61 -23.69
N TYR A 143 -22.18 2.13 -22.97
CA TYR A 143 -20.84 1.54 -22.82
C TYR A 143 -20.37 1.57 -21.35
N PRO A 144 -20.73 0.57 -20.54
CA PRO A 144 -20.22 0.42 -19.18
C PRO A 144 -18.80 -0.17 -19.20
N VAL A 145 -17.82 0.67 -19.60
CA VAL A 145 -16.43 0.24 -19.78
C VAL A 145 -15.80 -0.19 -18.45
N VAL A 146 -16.17 0.50 -17.36
CA VAL A 146 -15.75 0.18 -15.99
C VAL A 146 -16.99 -0.17 -15.18
N ASP A 147 -17.19 -1.47 -14.94
CA ASP A 147 -18.40 -1.99 -14.29
C ASP A 147 -18.12 -3.30 -13.59
N HIS A 148 -17.38 -3.26 -12.49
CA HIS A 148 -16.99 -4.43 -11.73
C HIS A 148 -17.11 -4.20 -10.22
N PHE A 149 -17.25 -5.29 -9.49
CA PHE A 149 -17.36 -5.30 -8.04
C PHE A 149 -16.00 -5.56 -7.38
N THR A 150 -15.89 -5.08 -6.15
CA THR A 150 -14.81 -5.46 -5.24
C THR A 150 -15.38 -6.29 -4.10
N TYR A 151 -14.97 -7.54 -4.02
CA TYR A 151 -15.35 -8.47 -2.97
C TYR A 151 -14.21 -8.61 -1.96
N VAL A 152 -14.53 -8.57 -0.67
CA VAL A 152 -13.53 -8.82 0.38
C VAL A 152 -14.08 -9.81 1.41
N LEU A 153 -13.29 -10.86 1.70
CA LEU A 153 -13.62 -11.87 2.69
C LEU A 153 -12.73 -11.70 3.92
N GLY A 154 -13.33 -11.62 5.10
CA GLY A 154 -12.62 -11.57 6.36
C GLY A 154 -13.47 -12.01 7.53
N GLY A 155 -12.80 -12.38 8.61
CA GLY A 155 -13.45 -12.87 9.84
C GLY A 155 -13.44 -11.85 10.98
N ASP A 156 -13.80 -12.33 12.17
CA ASP A 156 -13.90 -11.55 13.41
C ASP A 156 -12.64 -10.72 13.69
N GLY A 157 -11.45 -11.29 13.51
CA GLY A 157 -10.18 -10.58 13.73
C GLY A 157 -10.00 -9.37 12.80
N CYS A 158 -10.43 -9.45 11.54
CA CYS A 158 -10.42 -8.28 10.64
C CYS A 158 -11.37 -7.18 11.13
N MET A 159 -12.51 -7.56 11.74
CA MET A 159 -13.49 -6.59 12.25
C MET A 159 -13.11 -5.99 13.60
N MET A 160 -12.20 -6.63 14.36
CA MET A 160 -11.61 -6.07 15.58
C MET A 160 -10.62 -4.95 15.30
N GLU A 161 -9.93 -5.00 14.16
CA GLU A 161 -8.91 -4.02 13.78
C GLU A 161 -9.49 -2.61 13.54
N GLY A 162 -8.84 -1.59 14.09
CA GLY A 162 -9.25 -0.19 13.93
C GLY A 162 -9.32 0.27 12.48
N ILE A 163 -8.40 -0.24 11.63
CA ILE A 163 -8.35 0.11 10.20
C ILE A 163 -9.65 -0.24 9.46
N SER A 164 -10.33 -1.33 9.83
CA SER A 164 -11.62 -1.70 9.24
C SER A 164 -12.71 -0.67 9.56
N SER A 165 -12.74 -0.17 10.80
CA SER A 165 -13.67 0.90 11.18
C SER A 165 -13.37 2.21 10.47
N GLU A 166 -12.11 2.60 10.35
CA GLU A 166 -11.68 3.78 9.60
C GLU A 166 -12.10 3.70 8.13
N ALA A 167 -11.78 2.59 7.47
CA ALA A 167 -12.04 2.38 6.06
C ALA A 167 -13.54 2.29 5.74
N PHE A 168 -14.29 1.51 6.52
CA PHE A 168 -15.72 1.30 6.26
C PHE A 168 -16.56 2.53 6.59
N SER A 169 -16.21 3.30 7.63
CA SER A 169 -16.83 4.60 7.87
C SER A 169 -16.68 5.55 6.67
N LEU A 170 -15.54 5.54 6.00
CA LEU A 170 -15.32 6.31 4.78
C LEU A 170 -16.09 5.71 3.59
N ALA A 171 -16.10 4.39 3.43
CA ALA A 171 -16.81 3.71 2.35
C ALA A 171 -18.31 4.03 2.34
N GLY A 172 -18.96 4.00 3.51
CA GLY A 172 -20.35 4.40 3.63
C GLY A 172 -20.58 5.87 3.31
N THR A 173 -19.68 6.77 3.77
CA THR A 173 -19.74 8.20 3.43
C THR A 173 -19.66 8.45 1.92
N LEU A 174 -18.87 7.64 1.21
CA LEU A 174 -18.64 7.76 -0.23
C LEU A 174 -19.67 6.99 -1.08
N GLY A 175 -20.58 6.23 -0.45
CA GLY A 175 -21.59 5.45 -1.15
C GLY A 175 -20.99 4.45 -2.13
N LEU A 176 -20.05 3.59 -1.69
CA LEU A 176 -19.34 2.66 -2.58
C LEU A 176 -20.18 1.41 -2.83
N GLY A 177 -21.25 1.53 -3.63
CA GLY A 177 -22.22 0.46 -3.87
C GLY A 177 -21.67 -0.81 -4.51
N LYS A 178 -20.48 -0.78 -5.10
CA LYS A 178 -19.82 -1.96 -5.66
C LYS A 178 -18.79 -2.61 -4.73
N LEU A 179 -18.76 -2.20 -3.46
CA LEU A 179 -17.99 -2.87 -2.41
C LEU A 179 -18.89 -3.85 -1.67
N ILE A 180 -18.57 -5.14 -1.73
CA ILE A 180 -19.31 -6.21 -1.06
C ILE A 180 -18.36 -6.95 -0.09
N VAL A 181 -18.70 -6.90 1.19
CA VAL A 181 -17.96 -7.55 2.26
C VAL A 181 -18.63 -8.86 2.64
N LEU A 182 -17.92 -9.98 2.54
CA LEU A 182 -18.33 -11.27 3.07
C LEU A 182 -17.68 -11.46 4.44
N TYR A 183 -18.49 -11.43 5.47
CA TYR A 183 -18.02 -11.58 6.84
C TYR A 183 -18.21 -13.00 7.32
N ASP A 184 -17.10 -13.74 7.48
CA ASP A 184 -17.03 -15.05 8.12
C ASP A 184 -17.25 -14.89 9.64
N SER A 185 -18.50 -14.98 10.06
CA SER A 185 -18.94 -14.83 11.45
C SER A 185 -18.94 -16.19 12.16
N ASN A 186 -17.76 -16.70 12.49
CA ASN A 186 -17.61 -17.99 13.16
C ASN A 186 -17.44 -17.87 14.68
N ARG A 187 -17.27 -16.66 15.22
CA ARG A 187 -17.18 -16.33 16.65
C ARG A 187 -15.98 -16.94 17.36
N ILE A 188 -14.92 -17.30 16.64
CA ILE A 188 -13.70 -17.90 17.18
C ILE A 188 -12.47 -17.10 16.74
N SER A 189 -11.60 -16.82 17.68
CA SER A 189 -10.24 -16.32 17.44
C SER A 189 -9.20 -17.35 17.89
N ILE A 190 -7.92 -17.05 17.74
CA ILE A 190 -6.83 -17.95 18.17
C ILE A 190 -6.85 -18.22 19.68
N GLU A 191 -7.32 -17.26 20.48
CA GLU A 191 -7.39 -17.39 21.95
C GLU A 191 -8.66 -18.10 22.44
N GLY A 192 -9.69 -18.23 21.60
CA GLY A 192 -10.95 -18.86 21.98
C GLY A 192 -12.19 -18.18 21.38
N SER A 193 -13.31 -18.23 22.13
CA SER A 193 -14.52 -17.51 21.72
C SER A 193 -14.30 -16.01 21.66
N THR A 194 -14.89 -15.34 20.68
CA THR A 194 -14.91 -13.87 20.60
C THR A 194 -15.51 -13.21 21.84
N ASP A 195 -16.33 -13.94 22.62
CA ASP A 195 -16.96 -13.41 23.85
C ASP A 195 -15.95 -12.88 24.88
N ILE A 196 -14.69 -13.29 24.81
CA ILE A 196 -13.64 -12.81 25.73
C ILE A 196 -13.16 -11.40 25.41
N ALA A 197 -13.22 -10.95 24.14
CA ALA A 197 -12.65 -9.68 23.71
C ALA A 197 -13.51 -8.91 22.69
N PHE A 198 -14.56 -9.51 22.11
CA PHE A 198 -15.32 -8.93 21.01
C PHE A 198 -16.80 -9.31 21.06
N ARG A 199 -17.59 -8.49 21.77
CA ARG A 199 -19.04 -8.70 21.99
C ARG A 199 -19.94 -7.69 21.30
N GLU A 200 -19.39 -6.83 20.48
CA GLU A 200 -20.19 -5.83 19.76
C GLU A 200 -21.12 -6.48 18.73
N ASN A 201 -22.14 -5.72 18.33
CA ASN A 201 -22.96 -6.06 17.17
C ASN A 201 -22.33 -5.42 15.93
N VAL A 202 -21.58 -6.21 15.16
CA VAL A 202 -20.88 -5.76 13.95
C VAL A 202 -21.87 -5.23 12.91
N GLU A 203 -23.03 -5.86 12.73
CA GLU A 203 -24.04 -5.43 11.76
C GLU A 203 -24.58 -4.04 12.09
N GLU A 204 -24.88 -3.77 13.36
CA GLU A 204 -25.35 -2.44 13.77
C GLU A 204 -24.26 -1.37 13.60
N ARG A 205 -22.98 -1.72 13.80
CA ARG A 205 -21.87 -0.84 13.49
C ARG A 205 -21.80 -0.53 11.99
N MET A 206 -21.97 -1.54 11.13
CA MET A 206 -21.95 -1.36 9.68
C MET A 206 -23.17 -0.52 9.21
N LYS A 207 -24.35 -0.74 9.76
CA LYS A 207 -25.53 0.12 9.51
C LYS A 207 -25.26 1.58 9.89
N ALA A 208 -24.62 1.80 11.05
CA ALA A 208 -24.24 3.16 11.49
C ALA A 208 -23.21 3.82 10.57
N PHE A 209 -22.40 3.03 9.87
CA PHE A 209 -21.48 3.53 8.84
C PHE A 209 -22.16 3.77 7.48
N GLY A 210 -23.42 3.37 7.29
CA GLY A 210 -24.16 3.55 6.04
C GLY A 210 -24.09 2.36 5.08
N PHE A 211 -23.80 1.17 5.58
CA PHE A 211 -23.86 -0.06 4.79
C PHE A 211 -25.25 -0.65 4.71
N GLN A 212 -25.59 -1.26 3.56
CA GLN A 212 -26.60 -2.29 3.50
C GLN A 212 -26.10 -3.51 4.28
N THR A 213 -26.90 -4.09 5.18
CA THR A 213 -26.51 -5.31 5.91
C THR A 213 -27.47 -6.45 5.62
N ILE A 214 -26.91 -7.64 5.34
CA ILE A 214 -27.63 -8.85 5.00
C ILE A 214 -27.08 -9.97 5.88
N THR A 215 -27.95 -10.85 6.39
CA THR A 215 -27.54 -11.98 7.23
C THR A 215 -27.90 -13.31 6.57
N VAL A 216 -26.93 -14.19 6.46
CA VAL A 216 -27.09 -15.60 6.09
C VAL A 216 -26.91 -16.45 7.34
N GLU A 217 -27.95 -17.12 7.78
CA GLU A 217 -27.98 -17.86 9.04
C GLU A 217 -27.21 -19.20 8.98
N ASP A 218 -27.08 -19.79 7.78
CA ASP A 218 -26.34 -21.04 7.56
C ASP A 218 -25.33 -20.86 6.43
N GLY A 219 -24.06 -20.77 6.80
CA GLY A 219 -22.94 -20.62 5.86
C GLY A 219 -22.65 -21.86 5.00
N THR A 220 -23.43 -22.93 5.13
CA THR A 220 -23.39 -24.09 4.22
C THR A 220 -24.47 -24.03 3.14
N ASP A 221 -25.44 -23.13 3.26
CA ASP A 221 -26.51 -22.91 2.28
C ASP A 221 -26.05 -21.95 1.17
N ILE A 222 -25.52 -22.52 0.08
CA ILE A 222 -25.02 -21.74 -1.06
C ILE A 222 -26.14 -20.97 -1.76
N ASP A 223 -27.38 -21.49 -1.79
CA ASP A 223 -28.50 -20.82 -2.42
C ASP A 223 -28.85 -19.53 -1.64
N ALA A 224 -28.79 -19.57 -0.31
CA ALA A 224 -28.99 -18.39 0.55
C ALA A 224 -27.83 -17.40 0.41
N ILE A 225 -26.58 -17.88 0.28
CA ILE A 225 -25.40 -17.02 0.05
C ILE A 225 -25.53 -16.33 -1.31
N GLY A 226 -25.86 -17.05 -2.36
CA GLY A 226 -26.06 -16.49 -3.70
C GLY A 226 -27.16 -15.43 -3.72
N ALA A 227 -28.31 -15.70 -3.10
CA ALA A 227 -29.38 -14.73 -2.98
C ALA A 227 -28.96 -13.45 -2.23
N ALA A 228 -28.13 -13.58 -1.18
CA ALA A 228 -27.58 -12.45 -0.45
C ALA A 228 -26.63 -11.60 -1.31
N ILE A 229 -25.79 -12.25 -2.12
CA ILE A 229 -24.89 -11.56 -3.06
C ILE A 229 -25.70 -10.80 -4.13
N GLU A 230 -26.76 -11.39 -4.69
CA GLU A 230 -27.61 -10.70 -5.66
C GLU A 230 -28.33 -9.48 -5.04
N VAL A 231 -28.79 -9.58 -3.81
CA VAL A 231 -29.37 -8.44 -3.08
C VAL A 231 -28.31 -7.34 -2.85
N ALA A 232 -27.07 -7.73 -2.54
CA ALA A 232 -25.96 -6.80 -2.38
C ALA A 232 -25.61 -6.09 -3.69
N LYS A 233 -25.55 -6.82 -4.81
CA LYS A 233 -25.26 -6.27 -6.15
C LYS A 233 -26.34 -5.30 -6.65
N ALA A 234 -27.57 -5.46 -6.19
CA ALA A 234 -28.68 -4.60 -6.57
C ALA A 234 -28.65 -3.23 -5.88
N ASP A 235 -27.95 -3.06 -4.76
CA ASP A 235 -27.78 -1.76 -4.09
C ASP A 235 -26.52 -1.06 -4.64
N THR A 236 -26.72 -0.14 -5.55
CA THR A 236 -25.63 0.62 -6.18
C THR A 236 -25.22 1.88 -5.43
N GLU A 237 -25.91 2.22 -4.34
CA GLU A 237 -25.68 3.45 -3.59
C GLU A 237 -24.95 3.24 -2.25
N HIS A 238 -25.10 2.05 -1.67
CA HIS A 238 -24.50 1.72 -0.39
C HIS A 238 -23.55 0.52 -0.52
N PRO A 239 -22.38 0.54 0.14
CA PRO A 239 -21.58 -0.68 0.27
C PRO A 239 -22.37 -1.75 1.03
N SER A 240 -22.18 -3.01 0.71
CA SER A 240 -22.93 -4.12 1.30
C SER A 240 -22.05 -4.97 2.23
N PHE A 241 -22.64 -5.37 3.36
CA PHE A 241 -22.02 -6.21 4.36
C PHE A 241 -22.87 -7.45 4.60
N ILE A 242 -22.38 -8.60 4.16
CA ILE A 242 -23.06 -9.89 4.27
C ILE A 242 -22.46 -10.65 5.46
N THR A 243 -23.19 -10.74 6.56
CA THR A 243 -22.82 -11.59 7.69
C THR A 243 -23.20 -13.03 7.37
N ILE A 244 -22.20 -13.90 7.25
CA ILE A 244 -22.41 -15.32 6.97
C ILE A 244 -21.99 -16.11 8.22
N LYS A 245 -22.97 -16.75 8.88
CA LYS A 245 -22.70 -17.56 10.07
C LYS A 245 -22.10 -18.90 9.66
N THR A 246 -20.87 -19.12 10.07
CA THR A 246 -20.09 -20.31 9.74
C THR A 246 -19.62 -21.04 10.99
N GLU A 247 -19.06 -22.22 10.79
CA GLU A 247 -18.33 -22.93 11.83
C GLU A 247 -16.87 -23.13 11.42
N ILE A 248 -15.93 -22.60 12.21
CA ILE A 248 -14.51 -22.81 12.00
C ILE A 248 -14.16 -24.29 12.00
N GLY A 249 -13.33 -24.74 11.05
CA GLY A 249 -12.92 -26.15 11.00
C GLY A 249 -14.06 -27.10 10.62
N PHE A 250 -15.04 -26.63 9.85
CA PHE A 250 -16.22 -27.41 9.42
C PHE A 250 -15.84 -28.78 8.84
N GLY A 251 -16.60 -29.79 9.22
CA GLY A 251 -16.40 -31.17 8.78
C GLY A 251 -15.34 -31.96 9.57
N CYS A 252 -14.59 -31.34 10.48
CA CYS A 252 -13.62 -32.02 11.34
C CYS A 252 -14.23 -32.26 12.75
N PRO A 253 -14.76 -33.44 13.08
CA PRO A 253 -15.57 -33.66 14.29
C PRO A 253 -14.87 -33.30 15.59
N ALA A 254 -13.54 -33.49 15.68
CA ALA A 254 -12.78 -33.21 16.88
C ALA A 254 -12.49 -31.72 17.09
N LYS A 255 -12.43 -30.92 15.99
CA LYS A 255 -11.97 -29.51 16.02
C LYS A 255 -13.01 -28.50 15.55
N GLN A 256 -14.09 -28.91 14.89
CA GLN A 256 -15.16 -28.02 14.42
C GLN A 256 -15.70 -27.16 15.56
N GLY A 257 -15.85 -25.84 15.31
CA GLY A 257 -16.32 -24.86 16.30
C GLY A 257 -15.33 -24.54 17.42
N LYS A 258 -14.08 -24.98 17.35
CA LYS A 258 -13.08 -24.81 18.41
C LYS A 258 -11.89 -23.97 17.94
N ALA A 259 -11.28 -23.20 18.85
CA ALA A 259 -10.06 -22.43 18.60
C ALA A 259 -8.88 -23.31 18.10
N SER A 260 -8.84 -24.59 18.49
CA SER A 260 -7.82 -25.54 18.02
C SER A 260 -7.90 -25.87 16.52
N ALA A 261 -8.96 -25.43 15.80
CA ALA A 261 -9.01 -25.47 14.34
C ALA A 261 -8.37 -24.24 13.69
N HIS A 262 -8.11 -23.17 14.47
CA HIS A 262 -7.74 -21.87 13.89
C HIS A 262 -6.38 -21.91 13.19
N GLY A 263 -5.30 -22.20 13.89
CA GLY A 263 -3.92 -21.97 13.44
C GLY A 263 -2.97 -23.17 13.49
N GLU A 264 -3.49 -24.39 13.62
CA GLU A 264 -2.70 -25.61 13.70
C GLU A 264 -3.17 -26.65 12.68
N PRO A 265 -2.27 -27.49 12.14
CA PRO A 265 -2.66 -28.65 11.35
C PRO A 265 -3.69 -29.50 12.08
N LEU A 266 -4.64 -30.08 11.35
CA LEU A 266 -5.70 -30.87 11.95
C LEU A 266 -5.18 -32.17 12.61
N GLY A 267 -4.14 -32.77 12.03
CA GLY A 267 -3.63 -34.09 12.34
C GLY A 267 -4.20 -35.16 11.40
N VAL A 268 -3.39 -36.15 11.06
CA VAL A 268 -3.72 -37.20 10.06
C VAL A 268 -5.02 -37.91 10.40
N ASP A 269 -5.21 -38.31 11.66
CA ASP A 269 -6.43 -39.03 12.11
C ASP A 269 -7.68 -38.13 11.98
N ASN A 270 -7.54 -36.85 12.30
CA ASN A 270 -8.63 -35.88 12.20
C ASN A 270 -8.99 -35.59 10.72
N ILE A 271 -8.01 -35.56 9.80
CA ILE A 271 -8.28 -35.44 8.37
C ILE A 271 -9.02 -36.67 7.84
N LYS A 272 -8.66 -37.88 8.31
CA LYS A 272 -9.38 -39.09 7.97
C LYS A 272 -10.84 -39.01 8.44
N ALA A 273 -11.08 -38.66 9.68
CA ALA A 273 -12.42 -38.47 10.24
C ALA A 273 -13.21 -37.37 9.49
N MET A 274 -12.54 -36.29 9.08
CA MET A 274 -13.13 -35.23 8.27
C MET A 274 -13.59 -35.74 6.91
N ARG A 275 -12.76 -36.54 6.22
CA ARG A 275 -13.14 -37.17 4.94
C ARG A 275 -14.39 -38.04 5.08
N GLU A 276 -14.45 -38.86 6.12
CA GLU A 276 -15.63 -39.69 6.43
C GLU A 276 -16.87 -38.81 6.67
N THR A 277 -16.75 -37.74 7.47
CA THR A 277 -17.86 -36.82 7.77
C THR A 277 -18.37 -36.09 6.52
N LEU A 278 -17.46 -35.68 5.63
CA LEU A 278 -17.80 -35.00 4.37
C LEU A 278 -18.28 -35.96 3.25
N GLY A 279 -18.29 -37.28 3.51
CA GLY A 279 -18.61 -38.27 2.50
C GLY A 279 -17.57 -38.39 1.37
N TRP A 280 -16.32 -37.96 1.66
CA TRP A 280 -15.23 -38.02 0.69
C TRP A 280 -14.65 -39.42 0.59
N GLN A 281 -14.83 -40.04 -0.55
CA GLN A 281 -14.54 -41.46 -0.75
C GLN A 281 -13.08 -41.76 -1.13
N TYR A 282 -12.25 -40.74 -1.35
CA TYR A 282 -10.89 -40.87 -1.82
C TYR A 282 -9.89 -40.76 -0.68
N GLU A 283 -9.00 -41.75 -0.59
CA GLU A 283 -7.99 -41.79 0.50
C GLU A 283 -6.69 -41.05 0.15
N GLU A 284 -6.37 -40.94 -1.15
CA GLU A 284 -5.15 -40.30 -1.64
C GLU A 284 -5.14 -38.80 -1.28
N PRO A 285 -4.08 -38.28 -0.63
CA PRO A 285 -3.94 -36.85 -0.40
C PRO A 285 -3.86 -36.06 -1.72
N PHE A 286 -4.41 -34.86 -1.72
CA PHE A 286 -4.47 -33.98 -2.89
C PHE A 286 -5.20 -34.60 -4.10
N PHE A 287 -6.03 -35.59 -3.88
CA PHE A 287 -6.87 -36.13 -4.95
C PHE A 287 -8.06 -35.19 -5.20
N VAL A 288 -8.31 -34.87 -6.45
CA VAL A 288 -9.51 -34.17 -6.93
C VAL A 288 -10.12 -35.01 -8.04
N PRO A 289 -11.43 -35.34 -7.97
CA PRO A 289 -12.12 -36.08 -9.03
C PRO A 289 -12.07 -35.35 -10.37
N GLU A 290 -11.94 -36.05 -11.47
CA GLU A 290 -11.91 -35.49 -12.83
C GLU A 290 -13.15 -34.63 -13.11
N GLU A 291 -14.31 -35.08 -12.69
CA GLU A 291 -15.59 -34.36 -12.84
C GLU A 291 -15.58 -32.98 -12.15
N VAL A 292 -14.75 -32.77 -11.12
CA VAL A 292 -14.56 -31.48 -10.47
C VAL A 292 -13.71 -30.58 -11.35
N TYR A 293 -12.62 -31.06 -11.93
CA TYR A 293 -11.82 -30.29 -12.88
C TYR A 293 -12.63 -29.91 -14.12
N GLU A 294 -13.42 -30.85 -14.68
CA GLU A 294 -14.34 -30.56 -15.79
C GLU A 294 -15.36 -29.48 -15.43
N HIS A 295 -15.89 -29.52 -14.21
CA HIS A 295 -16.83 -28.52 -13.71
C HIS A 295 -16.18 -27.11 -13.63
N TYR A 296 -14.99 -26.97 -13.00
CA TYR A 296 -14.30 -25.70 -12.92
C TYR A 296 -13.81 -25.19 -14.27
N SER A 297 -13.39 -26.10 -15.19
CA SER A 297 -13.02 -25.71 -16.55
C SER A 297 -14.19 -25.09 -17.31
N ARG A 298 -15.39 -25.67 -17.20
CA ARG A 298 -16.61 -25.12 -17.81
C ARG A 298 -16.93 -23.73 -17.22
N LEU A 299 -16.85 -23.56 -15.88
CA LEU A 299 -17.06 -22.27 -15.24
C LEU A 299 -16.04 -21.24 -15.74
N ALA A 300 -14.77 -21.63 -15.89
CA ALA A 300 -13.74 -20.75 -16.42
C ALA A 300 -13.99 -20.34 -17.89
N GLU A 301 -14.50 -21.24 -18.71
CA GLU A 301 -14.91 -20.95 -20.10
C GLU A 301 -16.07 -19.93 -20.13
N GLU A 302 -17.10 -20.12 -19.29
CA GLU A 302 -18.20 -19.15 -19.15
C GLU A 302 -17.70 -17.75 -18.74
N LYS A 303 -16.68 -17.68 -17.87
CA LYS A 303 -16.06 -16.39 -17.45
C LYS A 303 -15.23 -15.78 -18.58
N ALA A 304 -14.55 -16.58 -19.40
CA ALA A 304 -13.82 -16.08 -20.56
C ALA A 304 -14.76 -15.47 -21.62
N ASP A 305 -15.97 -16.02 -21.78
CA ASP A 305 -16.99 -15.45 -22.67
C ASP A 305 -17.45 -14.05 -22.21
N VAL A 306 -17.50 -13.78 -20.90
CA VAL A 306 -17.81 -12.45 -20.35
C VAL A 306 -16.74 -11.44 -20.75
N GLU A 307 -15.45 -11.80 -20.65
CA GLU A 307 -14.37 -10.94 -21.12
C GLU A 307 -14.43 -10.73 -22.63
N ALA A 308 -14.69 -11.77 -23.42
CA ALA A 308 -14.81 -11.65 -24.87
C ALA A 308 -15.94 -10.69 -25.28
N ALA A 309 -17.08 -10.72 -24.59
CA ALA A 309 -18.16 -9.76 -24.78
C ALA A 309 -17.77 -8.35 -24.41
N TRP A 310 -17.05 -8.16 -23.28
CA TRP A 310 -16.50 -6.87 -22.89
C TRP A 310 -15.49 -6.32 -23.90
N ASN A 311 -14.57 -7.14 -24.41
CA ASN A 311 -13.61 -6.76 -25.43
C ASN A 311 -14.29 -6.26 -26.71
N ALA A 312 -15.36 -6.94 -27.15
CA ALA A 312 -16.13 -6.51 -28.31
C ALA A 312 -16.84 -5.16 -28.07
N MET A 313 -17.41 -4.96 -26.88
CA MET A 313 -18.03 -3.71 -26.47
C MET A 313 -16.98 -2.59 -26.38
N PHE A 314 -15.82 -2.86 -25.79
CA PHE A 314 -14.73 -1.88 -25.65
C PHE A 314 -14.15 -1.45 -27.01
N ALA A 315 -14.03 -2.37 -27.98
CA ALA A 315 -13.63 -2.03 -29.35
C ALA A 315 -14.63 -1.07 -30.01
N ALA A 316 -15.94 -1.35 -29.89
CA ALA A 316 -16.98 -0.46 -30.39
C ALA A 316 -16.97 0.92 -29.71
N TYR A 317 -16.70 0.95 -28.41
CA TYR A 317 -16.52 2.20 -27.65
C TYR A 317 -15.34 3.02 -28.16
N CYS A 318 -14.19 2.40 -28.43
CA CYS A 318 -13.00 3.07 -28.99
C CYS A 318 -13.26 3.61 -30.40
N ASP A 319 -13.98 2.87 -31.23
CA ASP A 319 -14.37 3.33 -32.57
C ASP A 319 -15.29 4.56 -32.52
N GLU A 320 -16.22 4.61 -31.56
CA GLU A 320 -17.17 5.72 -31.39
C GLU A 320 -16.54 6.93 -30.69
N TYR A 321 -15.63 6.69 -29.72
CA TYR A 321 -15.00 7.72 -28.89
C TYR A 321 -13.45 7.63 -28.91
N PRO A 322 -12.79 7.95 -30.04
CA PRO A 322 -11.33 7.77 -30.16
C PRO A 322 -10.51 8.68 -29.24
N GLU A 323 -11.08 9.78 -28.71
CA GLU A 323 -10.47 10.59 -27.67
C GLU A 323 -10.44 9.87 -26.31
N MET A 324 -11.44 9.04 -26.04
CA MET A 324 -11.51 8.26 -24.81
C MET A 324 -10.57 7.04 -24.85
N GLU A 325 -10.35 6.44 -26.02
CA GLU A 325 -9.31 5.44 -26.22
C GLU A 325 -7.93 5.98 -25.84
N LYS A 326 -7.56 7.16 -26.34
CA LYS A 326 -6.29 7.83 -26.00
C LYS A 326 -6.19 8.14 -24.50
N LEU A 327 -7.29 8.57 -23.91
CA LEU A 327 -7.33 8.83 -22.47
C LEU A 327 -7.17 7.53 -21.66
N TRP A 328 -7.81 6.43 -22.12
CA TRP A 328 -7.66 5.10 -21.51
C TRP A 328 -6.22 4.62 -21.56
N GLU A 329 -5.57 4.72 -22.72
CA GLU A 329 -4.15 4.42 -22.87
C GLU A 329 -3.29 5.26 -21.90
N GLN A 330 -3.56 6.56 -21.80
CA GLN A 330 -2.83 7.46 -20.90
C GLN A 330 -3.00 7.07 -19.41
N TYR A 331 -4.18 6.56 -19.02
CA TYR A 331 -4.44 6.10 -17.66
C TYR A 331 -3.70 4.79 -17.35
N HIS A 332 -3.58 3.90 -18.32
CA HIS A 332 -3.06 2.53 -18.13
C HIS A 332 -1.60 2.35 -18.58
N THR A 333 -0.97 3.40 -19.12
CA THR A 333 0.44 3.36 -19.49
C THR A 333 1.32 4.01 -18.42
N ALA A 334 2.47 3.40 -18.14
CA ALA A 334 3.45 4.00 -17.24
C ALA A 334 3.94 5.35 -17.78
N PRO A 335 4.15 6.36 -16.93
CA PRO A 335 4.68 7.66 -17.36
C PRO A 335 6.07 7.51 -18.02
N ASP A 336 6.29 8.23 -19.12
CA ASP A 336 7.62 8.30 -19.74
C ASP A 336 8.58 9.10 -18.85
N ALA A 337 9.36 8.39 -18.04
CA ALA A 337 10.30 8.95 -17.09
C ALA A 337 11.29 9.91 -17.76
N LYS A 338 11.80 9.57 -18.94
CA LYS A 338 12.76 10.40 -19.67
C LYS A 338 12.13 11.71 -20.09
N SER A 339 10.96 11.67 -20.71
CA SER A 339 10.21 12.86 -21.15
C SER A 339 9.89 13.78 -19.98
N LEU A 340 9.45 13.24 -18.84
CA LEU A 340 9.16 14.03 -17.65
C LEU A 340 10.42 14.68 -17.05
N ILE A 341 11.53 13.95 -16.93
CA ILE A 341 12.79 14.46 -16.35
C ILE A 341 13.44 15.53 -17.27
N GLU A 342 13.35 15.36 -18.59
CA GLU A 342 13.89 16.31 -19.56
C GLU A 342 13.02 17.57 -19.72
N ASN A 343 11.78 17.56 -19.26
CA ASN A 343 10.88 18.70 -19.33
C ASN A 343 11.25 19.78 -18.31
N GLU A 344 11.89 20.86 -18.77
CA GLU A 344 12.33 21.98 -17.90
C GLU A 344 11.19 22.66 -17.14
N ALA A 345 9.94 22.60 -17.65
CA ALA A 345 8.79 23.17 -16.96
C ALA A 345 8.43 22.44 -15.64
N LEU A 346 8.94 21.23 -15.44
CA LEU A 346 8.76 20.44 -14.21
C LEU A 346 9.84 20.72 -13.16
N TRP A 347 10.83 21.55 -13.48
CA TRP A 347 11.87 21.96 -12.54
C TRP A 347 11.55 23.33 -11.99
N LEU A 348 11.13 23.38 -10.72
CA LEU A 348 10.73 24.60 -10.04
C LEU A 348 11.90 25.58 -9.92
N THR A 349 11.60 26.88 -10.06
CA THR A 349 12.61 27.94 -9.93
C THR A 349 13.01 28.20 -8.49
N LYS A 350 14.26 28.66 -8.28
CA LYS A 350 14.88 28.95 -6.98
C LYS A 350 14.90 30.47 -6.68
N ASP A 351 13.83 31.19 -6.94
CA ASP A 351 13.82 32.65 -6.89
C ASP A 351 13.79 33.24 -5.46
N LYS A 352 13.27 32.49 -4.52
CA LYS A 352 13.07 32.93 -3.13
C LYS A 352 13.07 31.78 -2.14
N ALA A 353 13.22 32.12 -0.84
CA ALA A 353 13.02 31.17 0.23
C ALA A 353 11.55 30.69 0.28
N GLU A 354 11.34 29.39 0.27
CA GLU A 354 10.01 28.79 0.31
C GLU A 354 10.03 27.43 1.01
N ALA A 355 8.95 27.07 1.70
CA ALA A 355 8.84 25.77 2.36
C ALA A 355 8.68 24.63 1.32
N THR A 356 9.39 23.52 1.53
CA THR A 356 9.32 22.41 0.56
C THR A 356 7.92 21.80 0.45
N ARG A 357 7.08 21.85 1.50
CA ARG A 357 5.65 21.51 1.40
C ARG A 357 4.89 22.40 0.40
N SER A 358 5.22 23.70 0.34
CA SER A 358 4.58 24.63 -0.60
C SER A 358 5.07 24.40 -2.02
N LEU A 359 6.34 24.09 -2.20
CA LEU A 359 6.94 23.69 -3.47
C LEU A 359 6.32 22.37 -3.96
N SER A 360 6.12 21.40 -3.06
CA SER A 360 5.39 20.16 -3.35
C SER A 360 3.96 20.44 -3.82
N GLY A 361 3.24 21.37 -3.19
CA GLY A 361 1.91 21.78 -3.64
C GLY A 361 1.89 22.41 -5.04
N LYS A 362 2.96 23.09 -5.45
CA LYS A 362 3.13 23.55 -6.82
C LYS A 362 3.34 22.39 -7.78
N MET A 363 4.20 21.43 -7.42
CA MET A 363 4.44 20.23 -8.24
C MET A 363 3.16 19.42 -8.44
N ILE A 364 2.36 19.19 -7.38
CA ILE A 364 1.05 18.54 -7.48
C ILE A 364 0.18 19.24 -8.53
N ASN A 365 0.14 20.58 -8.50
CA ASN A 365 -0.70 21.35 -9.41
C ASN A 365 -0.15 21.46 -10.84
N ILE A 366 1.12 21.22 -11.08
CA ILE A 366 1.70 21.07 -12.42
C ILE A 366 1.44 19.63 -12.91
N LEU A 367 1.72 18.64 -12.09
CA LEU A 367 1.59 17.23 -12.45
C LEU A 367 0.14 16.85 -12.75
N LYS A 368 -0.85 17.36 -12.01
CA LYS A 368 -2.27 17.08 -12.26
C LYS A 368 -2.76 17.44 -13.67
N ASP A 369 -2.11 18.41 -14.31
CA ASP A 369 -2.48 18.89 -15.66
C ASP A 369 -1.90 18.00 -16.76
N ILE A 370 -0.81 17.28 -16.48
CA ILE A 370 -0.15 16.36 -17.41
C ILE A 370 -0.43 14.88 -17.09
N MET A 371 -0.92 14.60 -15.90
CA MET A 371 -1.29 13.26 -15.42
C MET A 371 -2.76 13.27 -15.00
N PRO A 372 -3.70 13.10 -15.93
CA PRO A 372 -5.13 13.15 -15.62
C PRO A 372 -5.58 12.04 -14.66
N ASN A 373 -4.83 10.96 -14.57
CA ASN A 373 -5.04 9.83 -13.65
C ASN A 373 -4.44 10.05 -12.25
N MET A 374 -3.88 11.24 -11.97
CA MET A 374 -3.37 11.56 -10.63
C MET A 374 -4.52 11.87 -9.70
N ILE A 375 -4.59 11.18 -8.56
CA ILE A 375 -5.62 11.33 -7.53
C ILE A 375 -4.96 11.31 -6.14
N GLY A 376 -5.50 12.01 -5.15
CA GLY A 376 -4.91 11.92 -3.81
C GLY A 376 -5.43 12.97 -2.84
N GLY A 377 -4.89 12.95 -1.63
CA GLY A 377 -5.32 13.87 -0.57
C GLY A 377 -4.66 13.60 0.77
N SER A 378 -5.22 14.18 1.81
CA SER A 378 -4.66 14.16 3.16
C SER A 378 -5.63 13.59 4.20
N ALA A 379 -5.06 13.10 5.31
CA ALA A 379 -5.80 12.78 6.52
C ALA A 379 -6.17 14.09 7.26
N ASP A 380 -7.19 14.79 6.77
CA ASP A 380 -7.72 16.06 7.32
C ASP A 380 -6.74 17.25 7.39
N LEU A 381 -5.59 17.17 6.73
CA LEU A 381 -4.51 18.16 6.83
C LEU A 381 -4.18 18.86 5.49
N ALA A 382 -5.04 18.76 4.46
CA ALA A 382 -4.77 19.31 3.13
C ALA A 382 -4.35 20.80 3.12
N PRO A 383 -4.95 21.71 3.88
CA PRO A 383 -4.52 23.11 3.93
C PRO A 383 -3.09 23.29 4.45
N SER A 384 -2.67 22.48 5.44
CA SER A 384 -1.34 22.52 6.04
C SER A 384 -0.31 21.76 5.19
N ASN A 385 -0.65 20.60 4.64
CA ASN A 385 0.20 19.80 3.77
C ASN A 385 0.37 20.42 2.38
N LYS A 386 -0.52 21.36 1.97
CA LYS A 386 -0.56 21.98 0.63
C LYS A 386 -0.84 20.96 -0.49
N THR A 387 -1.72 20.00 -0.24
CA THR A 387 -1.95 18.85 -1.13
C THR A 387 -3.18 18.95 -2.02
N ALA A 388 -3.93 20.06 -1.97
CA ALA A 388 -5.11 20.23 -2.82
C ALA A 388 -4.73 20.47 -4.28
N MET A 389 -5.33 19.69 -5.18
CA MET A 389 -5.35 19.91 -6.61
C MET A 389 -6.42 20.95 -6.95
N LYS A 390 -6.00 22.14 -7.41
CA LYS A 390 -6.92 23.22 -7.76
C LYS A 390 -7.77 22.81 -8.97
N ASP A 391 -9.05 23.16 -8.90
CA ASP A 391 -10.02 22.93 -9.99
C ASP A 391 -10.24 21.45 -10.36
N ALA A 392 -9.76 20.50 -9.53
CA ALA A 392 -9.89 19.08 -9.75
C ALA A 392 -11.11 18.42 -9.05
N GLY A 393 -11.91 19.21 -8.35
CA GLY A 393 -13.08 18.73 -7.60
C GLY A 393 -12.73 17.83 -6.40
N ASN A 394 -13.67 17.68 -5.50
CA ASN A 394 -13.57 16.74 -4.38
C ASN A 394 -14.26 15.43 -4.76
N PHE A 395 -13.61 14.30 -4.52
CA PHE A 395 -14.22 12.99 -4.66
C PHE A 395 -15.28 12.82 -3.55
N SER A 396 -16.51 12.55 -3.94
CA SER A 396 -17.64 12.29 -3.06
C SER A 396 -18.66 11.35 -3.73
N ALA A 397 -19.71 10.96 -2.99
CA ALA A 397 -20.80 10.18 -3.56
C ALA A 397 -21.46 10.89 -4.76
N GLU A 398 -21.61 12.22 -4.69
CA GLU A 398 -22.23 13.05 -5.71
C GLU A 398 -21.27 13.49 -6.82
N ASN A 399 -19.97 13.43 -6.57
CA ASN A 399 -18.92 13.82 -7.53
C ASN A 399 -17.79 12.80 -7.58
N PRO A 400 -18.02 11.60 -8.11
CA PRO A 400 -16.99 10.57 -8.20
C PRO A 400 -15.85 10.92 -9.18
N ALA A 401 -16.05 11.89 -10.07
CA ALA A 401 -15.00 12.41 -10.96
C ALA A 401 -13.98 13.31 -10.25
N GLY A 402 -14.25 13.74 -9.02
CA GLY A 402 -13.32 14.56 -8.24
C GLY A 402 -12.02 13.81 -7.94
N ARG A 403 -10.88 14.54 -7.95
CA ARG A 403 -9.55 13.96 -7.75
C ARG A 403 -8.95 14.28 -6.37
N ASN A 404 -9.55 15.20 -5.60
CA ASN A 404 -9.13 15.46 -4.24
C ASN A 404 -9.83 14.48 -3.29
N LEU A 405 -9.05 13.62 -2.63
CA LEU A 405 -9.53 12.65 -1.66
C LEU A 405 -9.50 13.26 -0.24
N HIS A 406 -10.56 13.05 0.51
CA HIS A 406 -10.67 13.49 1.90
C HIS A 406 -10.78 12.28 2.82
N PHE A 407 -9.65 11.85 3.39
CA PHE A 407 -9.62 10.65 4.22
C PHE A 407 -10.15 10.87 5.65
N GLY A 408 -10.23 12.14 6.10
CA GLY A 408 -10.43 12.45 7.51
C GLY A 408 -9.23 12.03 8.35
N VAL A 409 -9.34 12.05 9.68
CA VAL A 409 -8.25 11.63 10.58
C VAL A 409 -8.19 10.10 10.63
N ARG A 410 -7.60 9.50 9.57
CA ARG A 410 -7.55 8.05 9.34
C ARG A 410 -6.27 7.65 8.59
N GLU A 411 -5.10 7.90 9.13
CA GLU A 411 -3.82 7.73 8.44
C GLU A 411 -3.57 6.27 8.04
N LEU A 412 -3.98 5.32 8.88
CA LEU A 412 -3.78 3.89 8.64
C LEU A 412 -4.65 3.43 7.46
N ALA A 413 -5.95 3.72 7.49
CA ALA A 413 -6.87 3.40 6.39
C ALA A 413 -6.52 4.19 5.12
N MET A 414 -6.16 5.47 5.22
CA MET A 414 -5.71 6.29 4.09
C MET A 414 -4.61 5.58 3.30
N THR A 415 -3.64 5.01 4.00
CA THR A 415 -2.51 4.31 3.35
C THR A 415 -2.95 3.00 2.71
N ALA A 416 -3.80 2.21 3.38
CA ALA A 416 -4.35 0.99 2.80
C ALA A 416 -5.25 1.29 1.58
N ILE A 417 -6.08 2.32 1.66
CA ILE A 417 -6.91 2.81 0.55
C ILE A 417 -6.02 3.25 -0.62
N GLY A 418 -4.96 4.02 -0.35
CA GLY A 418 -3.98 4.41 -1.37
C GLY A 418 -3.34 3.20 -2.06
N ASN A 419 -2.97 2.17 -1.30
CA ASN A 419 -2.50 0.90 -1.87
C ASN A 419 -3.57 0.24 -2.75
N GLY A 420 -4.82 0.18 -2.29
CA GLY A 420 -5.93 -0.39 -3.05
C GLY A 420 -6.19 0.34 -4.37
N ILE A 421 -6.15 1.67 -4.37
CA ILE A 421 -6.28 2.49 -5.59
C ILE A 421 -5.16 2.16 -6.58
N MET A 422 -3.93 2.04 -6.10
CA MET A 422 -2.78 1.71 -6.97
C MET A 422 -2.83 0.27 -7.49
N LEU A 423 -3.24 -0.69 -6.66
CA LEU A 423 -3.40 -2.11 -7.03
C LEU A 423 -4.52 -2.32 -8.06
N HIS A 424 -5.57 -1.51 -8.00
CA HIS A 424 -6.65 -1.55 -9.00
C HIS A 424 -6.12 -1.28 -10.42
N GLY A 425 -5.15 -0.40 -10.56
CA GLY A 425 -4.63 0.08 -11.84
C GLY A 425 -5.39 1.29 -12.39
N GLY A 426 -4.83 1.91 -13.43
CA GLY A 426 -5.41 3.08 -14.09
C GLY A 426 -5.16 4.42 -13.37
N LEU A 427 -4.88 4.41 -12.07
CA LEU A 427 -4.70 5.62 -11.26
C LEU A 427 -3.29 5.72 -10.66
N ARG A 428 -2.85 6.95 -10.39
CA ARG A 428 -1.63 7.28 -9.66
C ARG A 428 -2.00 8.05 -8.40
N ALA A 429 -1.83 7.42 -7.23
CA ALA A 429 -2.27 7.98 -5.97
C ALA A 429 -1.13 8.62 -5.15
N TYR A 430 -1.47 9.68 -4.42
CA TYR A 430 -0.67 10.17 -3.31
C TYR A 430 -1.50 10.30 -2.04
N VAL A 431 -0.86 10.09 -0.89
CA VAL A 431 -1.47 10.21 0.44
C VAL A 431 -0.61 11.12 1.31
N ALA A 432 -1.22 11.87 2.21
CA ALA A 432 -0.51 12.91 2.96
C ALA A 432 -0.96 13.07 4.40
N THR A 433 0.01 13.31 5.27
CA THR A 433 -0.19 13.70 6.67
C THR A 433 1.04 14.45 7.19
N PHE A 434 1.06 14.85 8.46
CA PHE A 434 2.29 15.31 9.10
C PHE A 434 3.26 14.16 9.31
N PHE A 435 4.56 14.45 9.23
CA PHE A 435 5.57 13.39 9.26
C PHE A 435 5.58 12.61 10.58
N VAL A 436 5.32 13.24 11.72
CA VAL A 436 5.20 12.52 13.00
C VAL A 436 4.08 11.48 12.97
N PHE A 437 2.96 11.74 12.27
CA PHE A 437 1.84 10.79 12.14
C PHE A 437 2.12 9.68 11.14
N SER A 438 3.30 9.65 10.54
CA SER A 438 3.77 8.48 9.79
C SER A 438 3.92 7.23 10.66
N ASP A 439 3.91 7.36 11.98
CA ASP A 439 3.80 6.24 12.91
C ASP A 439 2.50 5.42 12.67
N TYR A 440 1.40 6.08 12.30
CA TYR A 440 0.15 5.42 11.90
C TYR A 440 0.19 4.91 10.45
N VAL A 441 0.94 5.57 9.56
CA VAL A 441 1.10 5.20 8.14
C VAL A 441 1.95 3.95 7.95
N LYS A 442 2.97 3.78 8.80
CA LYS A 442 4.06 2.82 8.63
C LYS A 442 3.65 1.37 8.36
N PRO A 443 2.64 0.76 9.04
CA PRO A 443 2.26 -0.62 8.78
C PRO A 443 1.82 -0.85 7.32
N MET A 444 1.05 0.08 6.76
CA MET A 444 0.54 -0.03 5.39
C MET A 444 1.57 0.44 4.35
N ALA A 445 2.45 1.39 4.68
CA ALA A 445 3.61 1.74 3.86
C ALA A 445 4.57 0.55 3.69
N ARG A 446 4.73 -0.28 4.72
CA ARG A 446 5.48 -1.54 4.61
C ARG A 446 4.84 -2.50 3.62
N LEU A 447 3.51 -2.56 3.55
CA LEU A 447 2.82 -3.36 2.54
C LEU A 447 2.99 -2.77 1.14
N SER A 448 2.98 -1.43 0.98
CA SER A 448 3.32 -0.79 -0.30
C SER A 448 4.69 -1.27 -0.81
N ALA A 449 5.70 -1.24 0.05
CA ALA A 449 7.05 -1.68 -0.27
C ALA A 449 7.12 -3.19 -0.60
N LEU A 450 6.45 -4.02 0.18
CA LEU A 450 6.43 -5.47 0.00
C LEU A 450 5.75 -5.88 -1.31
N MET A 451 4.64 -5.22 -1.67
CA MET A 451 3.91 -5.46 -2.92
C MET A 451 4.54 -4.81 -4.15
N GLY A 452 5.52 -3.94 -3.97
CA GLY A 452 6.06 -3.15 -5.08
C GLY A 452 5.05 -2.14 -5.62
N VAL A 453 4.24 -1.54 -4.77
CA VAL A 453 3.22 -0.53 -5.13
C VAL A 453 3.81 0.87 -5.02
N PRO A 454 3.95 1.64 -6.11
CA PRO A 454 4.62 2.93 -6.12
C PRO A 454 3.71 4.07 -5.62
N LEU A 455 3.14 3.91 -4.42
CA LEU A 455 2.36 4.94 -3.75
C LEU A 455 3.26 6.10 -3.33
N THR A 456 2.81 7.34 -3.55
CA THR A 456 3.54 8.54 -3.12
C THR A 456 3.03 9.03 -1.77
N PHE A 457 3.96 9.21 -0.82
CA PHE A 457 3.67 9.72 0.52
C PHE A 457 4.16 11.15 0.65
N VAL A 458 3.26 12.09 0.91
CA VAL A 458 3.58 13.51 1.15
C VAL A 458 3.55 13.77 2.65
N LEU A 459 4.72 13.71 3.28
CA LEU A 459 4.88 13.77 4.74
C LEU A 459 5.50 15.13 5.12
N THR A 460 4.68 16.04 5.62
CA THR A 460 5.11 17.41 5.91
C THR A 460 5.45 17.63 7.39
N HIS A 461 6.03 18.79 7.72
CA HIS A 461 6.44 19.09 9.10
C HIS A 461 7.58 18.17 9.58
N ASP A 462 8.70 18.24 8.85
CA ASP A 462 9.78 17.25 8.80
C ASP A 462 10.72 17.20 10.01
N SER A 463 10.68 18.19 10.92
CA SER A 463 11.68 18.32 11.99
C SER A 463 11.19 19.20 13.15
N ILE A 464 12.07 19.56 14.09
CA ILE A 464 11.83 20.57 15.13
C ILE A 464 11.44 21.94 14.57
N GLY A 465 11.56 22.14 13.26
CA GLY A 465 11.00 23.28 12.52
C GLY A 465 9.47 23.40 12.55
N VAL A 466 8.78 22.40 13.09
CA VAL A 466 7.34 22.47 13.47
C VAL A 466 7.10 23.60 14.45
N GLY A 467 7.95 23.73 15.46
CA GLY A 467 7.94 24.87 16.35
C GLY A 467 7.00 24.73 17.55
N GLU A 468 6.00 25.61 17.63
CA GLU A 468 5.17 25.81 18.82
C GLU A 468 4.33 24.59 19.21
N ASP A 469 3.96 23.72 18.26
CA ASP A 469 3.21 22.49 18.52
C ASP A 469 3.99 21.48 19.38
N GLY A 470 5.33 21.55 19.34
CA GLY A 470 6.22 20.84 20.24
C GLY A 470 6.37 19.35 20.00
N PRO A 471 6.86 18.60 21.02
CA PRO A 471 7.36 17.23 20.88
C PRO A 471 6.36 16.22 20.33
N THR A 472 5.06 16.45 20.52
CA THR A 472 4.01 15.56 19.99
C THR A 472 3.85 15.65 18.47
N HIS A 473 4.41 16.70 17.85
CA HIS A 473 4.31 16.97 16.42
C HIS A 473 5.69 17.07 15.74
N GLU A 474 6.77 17.04 16.50
CA GLU A 474 8.15 17.11 16.02
C GLU A 474 8.72 15.71 15.83
N PRO A 475 8.90 15.23 14.57
CA PRO A 475 9.49 13.92 14.31
C PRO A 475 10.98 13.90 14.69
N ILE A 476 11.44 12.77 15.17
CA ILE A 476 12.84 12.51 15.53
C ILE A 476 13.31 11.20 14.89
N GLU A 477 12.68 10.08 15.21
CA GLU A 477 13.06 8.74 14.76
C GLU A 477 12.38 8.32 13.45
N GLN A 478 11.34 9.00 13.01
CA GLN A 478 10.52 8.59 11.86
C GLN A 478 11.33 8.47 10.57
N LEU A 479 12.31 9.39 10.37
CA LEU A 479 13.14 9.35 9.16
C LEU A 479 14.02 8.09 9.11
N ALA A 480 14.62 7.73 10.24
CA ALA A 480 15.41 6.51 10.36
C ALA A 480 14.56 5.26 10.17
N MET A 481 13.33 5.26 10.68
CA MET A 481 12.37 4.17 10.54
C MET A 481 12.02 3.91 9.06
N PHE A 482 11.79 4.95 8.26
CA PHE A 482 11.49 4.81 6.83
C PHE A 482 12.72 4.42 6.02
N ARG A 483 13.89 5.04 6.28
CA ARG A 483 15.17 4.68 5.64
C ARG A 483 15.61 3.23 5.92
N ALA A 484 15.09 2.61 6.98
CA ALA A 484 15.37 1.20 7.29
C ALA A 484 14.46 0.22 6.53
N MET A 485 13.46 0.70 5.80
CA MET A 485 12.47 -0.14 5.11
C MET A 485 13.00 -0.56 3.73
N PRO A 486 13.11 -1.87 3.43
CA PRO A 486 13.51 -2.32 2.10
C PRO A 486 12.52 -1.87 1.02
N ASN A 487 13.02 -1.59 -0.19
CA ASN A 487 12.23 -1.17 -1.35
C ASN A 487 11.34 0.05 -1.04
N PHE A 488 11.93 1.09 -0.44
CA PHE A 488 11.21 2.32 -0.07
C PHE A 488 12.12 3.53 -0.22
N HIS A 489 11.78 4.48 -1.12
CA HIS A 489 12.55 5.69 -1.31
C HIS A 489 12.12 6.80 -0.34
N VAL A 490 13.07 7.46 0.30
CA VAL A 490 12.81 8.54 1.25
C VAL A 490 13.56 9.80 0.84
N PHE A 491 12.85 10.77 0.28
CA PHE A 491 13.39 12.08 -0.07
C PHE A 491 13.16 13.11 1.01
N ARG A 492 14.22 13.81 1.42
CA ARG A 492 14.14 15.01 2.27
C ARG A 492 14.82 16.18 1.55
N PRO A 493 14.08 16.91 0.68
CA PRO A 493 14.64 17.92 -0.20
C PRO A 493 14.97 19.24 0.53
N CYS A 494 16.05 19.91 0.09
CA CYS A 494 16.50 21.17 0.68
C CYS A 494 15.93 22.42 -0.01
N ASP A 495 15.47 22.32 -1.26
CA ASP A 495 14.96 23.45 -2.03
C ASP A 495 14.02 23.02 -3.18
N ALA A 496 13.74 23.96 -4.09
CA ALA A 496 12.87 23.78 -5.24
C ALA A 496 13.34 22.68 -6.21
N THR A 497 14.64 22.64 -6.51
CA THR A 497 15.22 21.66 -7.44
C THR A 497 15.13 20.25 -6.88
N GLU A 498 15.52 20.06 -5.62
CA GLU A 498 15.41 18.75 -4.97
C GLU A 498 13.96 18.32 -4.76
N THR A 499 13.03 19.27 -4.53
CA THR A 499 11.58 18.96 -4.45
C THR A 499 11.05 18.48 -5.80
N SER A 500 11.49 19.09 -6.91
CA SER A 500 11.16 18.61 -8.26
C SER A 500 11.71 17.21 -8.52
N ALA A 501 12.99 16.96 -8.17
CA ALA A 501 13.62 15.66 -8.30
C ALA A 501 12.86 14.58 -7.51
N ALA A 502 12.43 14.89 -6.28
CA ALA A 502 11.67 13.97 -5.42
C ALA A 502 10.31 13.59 -6.06
N TRP A 503 9.56 14.57 -6.58
CA TRP A 503 8.29 14.32 -7.27
C TRP A 503 8.48 13.54 -8.57
N LEU A 504 9.48 13.91 -9.38
CA LEU A 504 9.76 13.20 -10.64
C LEU A 504 10.16 11.74 -10.34
N SER A 505 11.00 11.48 -9.36
CA SER A 505 11.31 10.11 -8.92
C SER A 505 10.07 9.35 -8.46
N ALA A 506 9.16 10.00 -7.71
CA ALA A 506 7.95 9.37 -7.19
C ALA A 506 6.97 8.98 -8.30
N VAL A 507 6.66 9.92 -9.23
CA VAL A 507 5.65 9.66 -10.27
C VAL A 507 6.15 8.76 -11.39
N THR A 508 7.45 8.63 -11.56
CA THR A 508 8.06 7.73 -12.56
C THR A 508 8.43 6.36 -11.99
N SER A 509 8.31 6.17 -10.68
CA SER A 509 8.52 4.86 -10.07
C SER A 509 7.45 3.87 -10.51
N GLU A 510 7.87 2.64 -10.84
CA GLU A 510 6.97 1.56 -11.23
C GLU A 510 6.70 0.57 -10.09
N LYS A 511 7.64 0.41 -9.16
CA LYS A 511 7.59 -0.64 -8.13
C LYS A 511 8.00 -0.20 -6.74
N THR A 512 8.50 1.03 -6.57
CA THR A 512 9.02 1.49 -5.28
C THR A 512 8.19 2.66 -4.78
N PRO A 513 7.54 2.55 -3.62
CA PRO A 513 6.87 3.67 -2.98
C PRO A 513 7.88 4.74 -2.58
N THR A 514 7.46 6.00 -2.61
CA THR A 514 8.34 7.15 -2.34
C THR A 514 7.72 8.08 -1.31
N ALA A 515 8.43 8.35 -0.23
CA ALA A 515 8.09 9.37 0.76
C ALA A 515 8.83 10.68 0.48
N LEU A 516 8.09 11.78 0.42
CA LEU A 516 8.60 13.14 0.38
C LEU A 516 8.46 13.75 1.78
N VAL A 517 9.57 13.93 2.48
CA VAL A 517 9.63 14.47 3.84
C VAL A 517 9.93 15.96 3.76
N LEU A 518 8.94 16.80 4.04
CA LEU A 518 8.87 18.18 3.61
C LEU A 518 8.80 19.18 4.78
N SER A 519 9.54 20.28 4.68
CA SER A 519 9.61 21.31 5.72
C SER A 519 8.30 22.10 5.86
N ARG A 520 8.01 22.52 7.12
CA ARG A 520 6.99 23.52 7.42
C ARG A 520 7.52 24.95 7.17
N GLN A 521 8.74 25.22 7.60
CA GLN A 521 9.40 26.50 7.50
C GLN A 521 9.96 26.72 6.08
N ASN A 522 10.14 28.01 5.72
CA ASN A 522 10.78 28.37 4.46
C ASN A 522 12.27 28.02 4.50
N LEU A 523 12.77 27.46 3.41
CA LEU A 523 14.17 27.14 3.20
C LEU A 523 14.75 28.06 2.12
N ASN A 524 16.01 28.49 2.30
CA ASN A 524 16.73 29.28 1.31
C ASN A 524 17.07 28.41 0.09
N PRO A 525 17.02 28.98 -1.13
CA PRO A 525 17.52 28.27 -2.29
C PRO A 525 19.03 28.05 -2.19
N ILE A 526 19.50 26.88 -2.57
CA ILE A 526 20.92 26.53 -2.54
C ILE A 526 21.49 26.68 -3.97
N PRO A 527 22.49 27.56 -4.18
CA PRO A 527 23.01 27.81 -5.54
C PRO A 527 23.50 26.56 -6.28
N GLY A 528 24.11 25.61 -5.55
CA GLY A 528 24.67 24.38 -6.11
C GLY A 528 23.67 23.23 -6.27
N SER A 529 22.41 23.39 -5.85
CA SER A 529 21.42 22.31 -6.05
C SER A 529 21.14 22.09 -7.54
N SER A 530 21.06 20.82 -7.95
CA SER A 530 21.00 20.44 -9.36
C SER A 530 20.13 19.18 -9.57
N LYS A 531 19.94 18.82 -10.85
CA LYS A 531 19.26 17.56 -11.24
C LYS A 531 19.99 16.32 -10.76
N ASP A 532 21.23 16.42 -10.29
CA ASP A 532 21.96 15.32 -9.66
C ASP A 532 21.28 14.82 -8.36
N ALA A 533 20.34 15.59 -7.81
CA ALA A 533 19.44 15.13 -6.75
C ALA A 533 18.70 13.81 -7.10
N LEU A 534 18.45 13.55 -8.39
CA LEU A 534 17.92 12.27 -8.88
C LEU A 534 18.83 11.07 -8.61
N LYS A 535 20.11 11.30 -8.29
CA LYS A 535 21.07 10.25 -7.90
C LYS A 535 21.06 9.97 -6.40
N GLY A 536 20.20 10.64 -5.64
CA GLY A 536 19.99 10.43 -4.20
C GLY A 536 21.01 11.08 -3.26
N GLY A 537 22.23 11.35 -3.74
CA GLY A 537 23.28 12.04 -3.03
C GLY A 537 24.30 12.63 -3.99
N TYR A 538 24.71 13.88 -3.79
CA TYR A 538 25.61 14.58 -4.72
C TYR A 538 26.39 15.69 -4.03
N VAL A 539 27.50 16.11 -4.65
CA VAL A 539 28.29 17.26 -4.17
C VAL A 539 27.55 18.54 -4.54
N ILE A 540 27.04 19.25 -3.52
CA ILE A 540 26.29 20.50 -3.73
C ILE A 540 27.17 21.73 -3.67
N ASP A 541 28.30 21.67 -2.96
CA ASP A 541 29.28 22.75 -2.88
C ASP A 541 30.67 22.16 -2.62
N ASP A 542 31.58 22.26 -3.58
CA ASP A 542 32.90 21.63 -3.55
C ASP A 542 34.04 22.61 -3.15
N CYS A 543 35.24 22.07 -3.01
CA CYS A 543 36.51 22.79 -2.84
C CYS A 543 37.50 22.34 -3.92
N GLU A 544 38.57 23.10 -4.12
CA GLU A 544 39.67 22.71 -5.02
C GLU A 544 40.52 21.57 -4.40
N GLY A 545 40.68 20.49 -5.16
CA GLY A 545 41.48 19.33 -4.79
C GLY A 545 40.77 18.42 -3.76
N THR A 546 41.56 17.65 -3.01
CA THR A 546 41.02 16.76 -1.98
C THR A 546 40.53 17.54 -0.78
N PRO A 547 39.28 17.35 -0.32
CA PRO A 547 38.75 18.02 0.85
C PRO A 547 39.44 17.55 2.15
N ASP A 548 39.65 18.46 3.08
CA ASP A 548 40.13 18.15 4.44
C ASP A 548 39.02 17.47 5.27
N ALA A 549 37.77 17.86 5.03
CA ALA A 549 36.58 17.27 5.66
C ALA A 549 35.34 17.38 4.74
N ILE A 550 34.34 16.55 4.99
CA ILE A 550 33.07 16.54 4.27
C ILE A 550 31.93 16.81 5.27
N LEU A 551 31.06 17.77 4.94
CA LEU A 551 29.77 17.97 5.58
C LEU A 551 28.70 17.25 4.78
N ILE A 552 27.86 16.44 5.42
CA ILE A 552 26.78 15.71 4.79
C ILE A 552 25.47 16.19 5.44
N ALA A 553 24.49 16.59 4.65
CA ALA A 553 23.21 17.06 5.16
C ALA A 553 22.05 16.67 4.25
N SER A 554 20.82 16.74 4.76
CA SER A 554 19.59 16.65 3.99
C SER A 554 18.62 17.75 4.41
N GLY A 555 17.66 18.08 3.55
CA GLY A 555 16.59 19.02 3.87
C GLY A 555 17.10 20.39 4.36
N SER A 556 16.47 20.89 5.42
CA SER A 556 16.75 22.22 5.96
C SER A 556 18.20 22.45 6.43
N GLU A 557 18.94 21.40 6.77
CA GLU A 557 20.29 21.51 7.30
C GLU A 557 21.37 21.64 6.21
N VAL A 558 21.01 21.52 4.93
CA VAL A 558 21.95 21.76 3.81
C VAL A 558 22.42 23.23 3.79
N ASP A 559 21.52 24.19 4.00
CA ASP A 559 21.86 25.62 4.09
C ASP A 559 22.84 25.88 5.25
N LEU A 560 22.62 25.24 6.41
CA LEU A 560 23.49 25.30 7.56
C LEU A 560 24.91 24.78 7.28
N ALA A 561 24.98 23.63 6.56
CA ALA A 561 26.24 23.02 6.17
C ALA A 561 27.04 23.93 5.18
N VAL A 562 26.34 24.55 4.20
CA VAL A 562 26.94 25.48 3.23
C VAL A 562 27.49 26.72 3.93
N LYS A 563 26.74 27.29 4.89
CA LYS A 563 27.22 28.43 5.70
C LYS A 563 28.42 28.06 6.56
N ALA A 564 28.42 26.91 7.21
CA ALA A 564 29.56 26.43 7.99
C ALA A 564 30.79 26.18 7.10
N LYS A 565 30.63 25.68 5.90
CA LYS A 565 31.71 25.56 4.91
C LYS A 565 32.34 26.93 4.62
N ALA A 566 31.53 27.96 4.40
CA ALA A 566 32.03 29.30 4.08
C ALA A 566 32.95 29.84 5.20
N GLU A 567 32.58 29.69 6.49
CA GLU A 567 33.42 30.08 7.63
C GLU A 567 34.71 29.25 7.71
N LEU A 568 34.64 27.95 7.58
CA LEU A 568 35.81 27.06 7.60
C LEU A 568 36.75 27.33 6.41
N THR A 569 36.21 27.70 5.25
CA THR A 569 37.02 28.08 4.09
C THR A 569 37.76 29.41 4.33
N ALA A 570 37.11 30.37 4.97
CA ALA A 570 37.76 31.61 5.37
C ALA A 570 38.93 31.37 6.35
N GLU A 571 38.90 30.28 7.11
CA GLU A 571 40.01 29.83 7.99
C GLU A 571 41.03 28.94 7.25
N GLY A 572 40.93 28.78 5.93
CA GLY A 572 41.89 28.05 5.11
C GLY A 572 41.64 26.53 5.02
N LYS A 573 40.48 26.02 5.44
CA LYS A 573 40.13 24.61 5.34
C LYS A 573 39.46 24.30 4.01
N LYS A 574 39.75 23.14 3.42
CA LYS A 574 39.11 22.62 2.21
C LYS A 574 37.90 21.77 2.61
N ILE A 575 36.72 22.28 2.43
CA ILE A 575 35.49 21.61 2.86
C ILE A 575 34.60 21.31 1.63
N ARG A 576 34.11 20.10 1.57
CA ARG A 576 33.04 19.66 0.62
C ARG A 576 31.74 19.59 1.36
N VAL A 577 30.66 20.03 0.73
CA VAL A 577 29.28 19.80 1.19
C VAL A 577 28.59 18.81 0.24
N VAL A 578 28.01 17.78 0.82
CA VAL A 578 27.19 16.77 0.12
C VAL A 578 25.74 16.91 0.58
N SER A 579 24.84 17.13 -0.36
CA SER A 579 23.42 16.94 -0.12
C SER A 579 23.05 15.46 -0.32
N MET A 580 22.32 14.90 0.64
CA MET A 580 21.86 13.51 0.63
C MET A 580 20.33 13.46 0.73
N PRO A 581 19.60 13.91 -0.31
CA PRO A 581 18.15 13.95 -0.27
C PRO A 581 17.51 12.57 -0.17
N CYS A 582 18.12 11.50 -0.77
CA CYS A 582 17.59 10.13 -0.72
C CYS A 582 18.73 9.11 -0.63
N MET A 583 18.91 8.51 0.55
CA MET A 583 19.96 7.51 0.78
C MET A 583 19.79 6.27 -0.09
N ASP A 584 18.56 5.81 -0.29
CA ASP A 584 18.26 4.57 -0.99
C ASP A 584 18.72 4.64 -2.45
N ILE A 585 18.36 5.70 -3.17
CA ILE A 585 18.80 5.93 -4.55
C ILE A 585 20.31 6.15 -4.64
N PHE A 586 20.93 6.80 -3.63
CA PHE A 586 22.38 6.95 -3.59
C PHE A 586 23.09 5.59 -3.49
N GLU A 587 22.53 4.65 -2.73
CA GLU A 587 23.08 3.31 -2.60
C GLU A 587 22.97 2.47 -3.89
N GLU A 588 22.01 2.77 -4.73
CA GLU A 588 21.85 2.14 -6.05
C GLU A 588 22.88 2.63 -7.07
N GLN A 589 23.58 3.74 -6.78
CA GLN A 589 24.60 4.27 -7.69
C GLN A 589 25.84 3.38 -7.77
N SER A 590 26.59 3.53 -8.88
CA SER A 590 27.83 2.80 -9.05
C SER A 590 28.86 3.11 -7.95
N ALA A 591 29.78 2.18 -7.73
CA ALA A 591 30.85 2.36 -6.75
C ALA A 591 31.72 3.60 -7.05
N GLU A 592 31.96 3.86 -8.35
CA GLU A 592 32.72 5.00 -8.83
C GLU A 592 32.02 6.32 -8.53
N TYR A 593 30.69 6.37 -8.73
CA TYR A 593 29.90 7.56 -8.38
C TYR A 593 29.92 7.82 -6.87
N LYS A 594 29.64 6.80 -6.05
CA LYS A 594 29.68 6.91 -4.60
C LYS A 594 31.05 7.37 -4.09
N GLU A 595 32.13 6.84 -4.67
CA GLU A 595 33.50 7.25 -4.35
C GLU A 595 33.81 8.70 -4.78
N SER A 596 33.25 9.17 -5.90
CA SER A 596 33.42 10.56 -6.34
C SER A 596 32.74 11.56 -5.40
N VAL A 597 31.61 11.19 -4.80
CA VAL A 597 30.85 12.01 -3.84
C VAL A 597 31.45 11.94 -2.44
N LEU A 598 31.75 10.74 -1.95
CA LEU A 598 32.26 10.43 -0.61
C LEU A 598 33.57 9.63 -0.67
N PRO A 599 34.71 10.25 -1.07
CA PRO A 599 36.00 9.57 -1.18
C PRO A 599 36.39 8.88 0.13
N LYS A 600 36.81 7.63 0.08
CA LYS A 600 37.19 6.81 1.26
C LYS A 600 38.37 7.37 2.03
N GLU A 601 39.28 8.05 1.34
CA GLU A 601 40.44 8.69 1.95
C GLU A 601 40.05 9.87 2.86
N VAL A 602 38.89 10.52 2.61
CA VAL A 602 38.40 11.62 3.44
C VAL A 602 37.55 11.07 4.56
N ARG A 603 38.16 10.84 5.71
CA ARG A 603 37.53 10.20 6.87
C ARG A 603 36.89 11.19 7.84
N ARG A 604 37.27 12.49 7.81
CA ARG A 604 36.66 13.54 8.61
C ARG A 604 35.35 13.93 7.99
N ARG A 605 34.27 13.34 8.49
CA ARG A 605 32.90 13.55 7.97
C ARG A 605 32.00 13.97 9.11
N VAL A 606 31.21 15.00 8.88
CA VAL A 606 30.20 15.46 9.85
C VAL A 606 28.84 15.43 9.18
N VAL A 607 27.89 14.77 9.81
CA VAL A 607 26.50 14.83 9.40
C VAL A 607 25.75 15.90 10.17
N VAL A 608 24.88 16.63 9.47
CA VAL A 608 24.02 17.67 10.03
C VAL A 608 22.58 17.39 9.62
N GLU A 609 21.76 16.93 10.58
CA GLU A 609 20.35 16.59 10.32
C GLU A 609 19.53 16.73 11.60
N ALA A 610 18.46 17.54 11.57
CA ALA A 610 17.62 17.84 12.74
C ALA A 610 16.64 16.68 13.08
N LEU A 611 17.16 15.45 13.04
CA LEU A 611 16.49 14.19 13.36
C LEU A 611 17.49 13.21 14.00
N SER A 612 17.09 11.96 14.23
CA SER A 612 17.95 10.91 14.78
C SER A 612 19.13 10.59 13.85
N ASP A 613 20.30 10.33 14.41
CA ASP A 613 21.50 9.92 13.66
C ASP A 613 21.52 8.43 13.26
N PHE A 614 20.50 7.68 13.63
CA PHE A 614 20.42 6.26 13.30
C PHE A 614 20.39 6.06 11.77
N GLY A 615 21.33 5.26 11.26
CA GLY A 615 21.52 5.03 9.83
C GLY A 615 22.68 5.82 9.20
N TRP A 616 23.16 6.91 9.81
CA TRP A 616 24.26 7.72 9.27
C TRP A 616 25.66 7.12 9.46
N GLY A 617 25.82 6.16 10.37
CA GLY A 617 27.11 5.57 10.72
C GLY A 617 27.92 5.03 9.53
N LYS A 618 27.25 4.49 8.54
CA LYS A 618 27.83 3.99 7.29
C LYS A 618 28.53 5.07 6.45
N TYR A 619 28.02 6.31 6.48
CA TYR A 619 28.57 7.45 5.74
C TYR A 619 29.59 8.24 6.55
N VAL A 620 29.37 8.36 7.85
CA VAL A 620 30.24 9.13 8.76
C VAL A 620 31.48 8.34 9.16
N GLY A 621 31.34 7.03 9.36
CA GLY A 621 32.43 6.19 9.85
C GLY A 621 32.74 6.43 11.33
N LEU A 622 33.85 5.82 11.82
CA LEU A 622 34.26 5.89 13.24
C LEU A 622 35.01 7.19 13.59
N ASP A 623 35.54 7.88 12.60
CA ASP A 623 36.37 9.08 12.78
C ASP A 623 35.58 10.39 12.55
N GLY A 624 34.29 10.29 12.30
CA GLY A 624 33.43 11.44 12.05
C GLY A 624 32.61 11.88 13.26
N ALA A 625 31.77 12.88 13.05
CA ALA A 625 30.97 13.47 14.11
C ALA A 625 29.53 13.81 13.63
N TYR A 626 28.67 14.20 14.58
CA TYR A 626 27.26 14.37 14.37
C TYR A 626 26.74 15.67 14.98
N VAL A 627 25.96 16.41 14.23
CA VAL A 627 25.07 17.47 14.70
C VAL A 627 23.63 17.03 14.42
N THR A 628 23.05 16.31 15.38
CA THR A 628 21.77 15.58 15.23
C THR A 628 20.97 15.64 16.52
N MET A 629 19.68 15.25 16.46
CA MET A 629 18.84 15.18 17.66
C MET A 629 19.22 13.98 18.53
N LYS A 630 19.29 14.21 19.84
CA LYS A 630 19.58 13.19 20.85
C LYS A 630 18.44 13.03 21.87
N SER A 631 17.39 13.82 21.71
CA SER A 631 16.20 13.82 22.55
C SER A 631 14.98 14.24 21.75
N PHE A 632 13.80 14.12 22.33
CA PHE A 632 12.62 14.79 21.79
C PHE A 632 12.82 16.29 21.75
N GLY A 633 12.05 16.95 20.86
CA GLY A 633 12.08 18.41 20.70
C GLY A 633 11.44 19.17 21.87
N ALA A 634 10.98 20.38 21.61
CA ALA A 634 10.36 21.23 22.62
C ALA A 634 9.39 22.23 21.97
N SER A 635 8.40 22.73 22.69
CA SER A 635 7.54 23.82 22.23
C SER A 635 8.27 25.17 22.26
N GLY A 636 8.19 25.90 21.14
CA GLY A 636 8.75 27.23 21.03
C GLY A 636 8.93 27.69 19.58
N PRO A 637 9.33 28.96 19.36
CA PRO A 637 9.63 29.42 18.01
C PRO A 637 10.73 28.58 17.35
N ALA A 638 10.50 28.12 16.12
CA ALA A 638 11.41 27.21 15.40
C ALA A 638 12.89 27.65 15.45
N ALA A 639 13.17 28.91 15.18
CA ALA A 639 14.56 29.42 15.21
C ALA A 639 15.25 29.23 16.59
N LYS A 640 14.52 29.41 17.70
CA LYS A 640 15.04 29.16 19.05
C LYS A 640 15.25 27.69 19.34
N LEU A 641 14.44 26.81 18.74
CA LEU A 641 14.60 25.37 18.87
C LEU A 641 15.85 24.89 18.13
N PHE A 642 16.07 25.35 16.90
CA PHE A 642 17.32 25.06 16.19
C PHE A 642 18.56 25.53 16.99
N GLU A 643 18.53 26.75 17.55
CA GLU A 643 19.60 27.25 18.41
C GLU A 643 19.77 26.37 19.67
N LYS A 644 18.68 26.10 20.40
CA LYS A 644 18.67 25.27 21.62
C LYS A 644 19.28 23.90 21.44
N PHE A 645 18.96 23.25 20.30
CA PHE A 645 19.43 21.90 19.99
C PHE A 645 20.74 21.87 19.21
N GLY A 646 21.40 23.02 19.06
CA GLY A 646 22.76 23.13 18.52
C GLY A 646 22.85 23.15 16.99
N PHE A 647 21.74 23.39 16.29
CA PHE A 647 21.75 23.57 14.84
C PHE A 647 22.12 25.02 14.49
N THR A 648 23.36 25.38 14.80
CA THR A 648 23.95 26.71 14.52
C THR A 648 25.21 26.54 13.69
N VAL A 649 25.57 27.56 12.90
CA VAL A 649 26.81 27.58 12.11
C VAL A 649 28.01 27.38 13.01
N GLU A 650 28.06 28.10 14.13
CA GLU A 650 29.14 27.99 15.12
C GLU A 650 29.35 26.56 15.63
N ASN A 651 28.25 25.85 15.98
CA ASN A 651 28.36 24.48 16.48
C ASN A 651 28.84 23.52 15.41
N VAL A 652 28.36 23.66 14.15
CA VAL A 652 28.83 22.83 13.03
C VAL A 652 30.31 23.06 12.78
N VAL A 653 30.76 24.34 12.74
CA VAL A 653 32.17 24.70 12.58
C VAL A 653 33.02 24.11 13.71
N ASN A 654 32.58 24.26 14.96
CA ASN A 654 33.30 23.73 16.12
C ASN A 654 33.36 22.18 16.07
N THR A 655 32.27 21.53 15.69
CA THR A 655 32.23 20.06 15.52
C THR A 655 33.22 19.60 14.46
N VAL A 656 33.30 20.26 13.30
CA VAL A 656 34.31 19.95 12.28
C VAL A 656 35.72 20.12 12.83
N LYS A 657 35.99 21.21 13.57
CA LYS A 657 37.31 21.48 14.17
C LYS A 657 37.77 20.39 15.14
N THR A 658 36.86 19.69 15.81
CA THR A 658 37.24 18.58 16.71
C THR A 658 37.88 17.40 15.99
N LEU A 659 37.74 17.32 14.67
CA LEU A 659 38.29 16.23 13.87
C LEU A 659 39.72 16.49 13.38
N PHE A 660 40.25 17.69 13.60
CA PHE A 660 41.62 18.07 13.22
C PHE A 660 42.57 18.02 14.42
#